data_2de2d9bc50d9b20bee141cf85fe2f66c
#
_entry.id   2de2d9bc50d9b20bee141cf85fe2f66c
#
_cell.length_a   1.000
_cell.length_b   1.000
_cell.length_c   1.000
_cell.angle_alpha   90.00
_cell.angle_beta   90.00
_cell.angle_gamma   90.00
#
_symmetry.space_group_name_H-M   'P 1'
#
loop_
_entity.id
_entity.type
_entity.pdbx_description
1 polymer ?
#
loop_
_entity_poly.entity_id
_entity_poly.type
_entity_poly.pdbx_seq_one_letter_code
_entity_poly.pdbx_strand_id
1 'polypeptide(L)'
;MKYGHFSSDGLEFIISHPVTPTPWINYLTNDKYCAIISQCAGGYSFYRDCRTDRILRWAPDYKNFDRPGRYIYAREQRAGNKKSKVWSLTYQPLRVEPDAYECRHGLGYTTIAQKYNGVSSRIIYFVPVDDDCELWLVSLTNETNKEKKLELYPYVEWLVGDYHEELRYRNIMNLYNRMWFDESHKLIFGWKTAFWQGMNIKEFKNFSFFASSLDVKGYATRKTEFLGRYNTEERPEAILEGKFRNTALCSGEDGIACLKHVVKLAPKQTKEFVVVLGETEGQSNAIKLVEKYRDLAQAKKALEATRDLWKKRIAGNIVVKTPDSDFDTMVNTWVKYQVYICNLWSRSPSFYHEGSGGRGYRDSAQDSEAIVSINHELTRKRILQIAALIRREGTSAPGWSDTSGPNQHRPNKDHQVWLTATVRSYIQETGDKAILDAYVPYLKDKWVGGWDIDLQHKGGTTTDGEGTLFEHLEKNLNFCFNDVGERGLPKIGHADWNDAIDAAGKKHKGESVWLAQALVRSLKYFVELCELVGDKAKAEEFVRKAKTMTDRINEVGWDGEWYKRGFTDDGIAYGTKDYEGGKIFLNTQAWALLSGVAEGEKFDKILKSTAKYLDGKHGMALFYPAFSHFRPELGRISMFSEGTKENAAVFCHAAHFMVVGLCMAGRGTWAYESICKLMPNKQKNYDLYKAEPYVYAEYLVGPENPYRYGEGQFTWITGTSGWAFMAATEWILGVRRDFAGLRIDPCLPSAWKKCSVRRPFRGDVYDVEIENPNGVEKGVKEIYVDGTRIEGTLVKPLLDGKEHKVRVVMG
;
A
#
# COMPACT_ATOMS: atom_id res chain seq x y z
N MET A 1 14.43 -19.75 0.60
CA MET A 1 13.48 -19.53 1.71
C MET A 1 12.60 -20.77 1.87
N LYS A 2 12.02 -21.01 3.05
CA LYS A 2 11.23 -22.24 3.31
C LYS A 2 10.02 -22.44 2.37
N TYR A 3 9.33 -21.38 2.03
CA TYR A 3 8.06 -21.42 1.28
C TYR A 3 8.16 -21.00 -0.18
N GLY A 4 9.31 -20.50 -0.61
CA GLY A 4 9.47 -20.02 -1.97
C GLY A 4 10.79 -19.28 -2.20
N HIS A 5 10.92 -18.69 -3.38
CA HIS A 5 12.11 -17.95 -3.82
C HIS A 5 11.74 -16.96 -4.92
N PHE A 6 12.60 -15.99 -5.16
CA PHE A 6 12.46 -15.08 -6.31
C PHE A 6 12.86 -15.80 -7.60
N SER A 7 12.23 -15.43 -8.71
CA SER A 7 12.69 -15.82 -10.05
C SER A 7 14.09 -15.25 -10.33
N SER A 8 14.78 -15.81 -11.31
CA SER A 8 16.14 -15.38 -11.65
C SER A 8 16.26 -13.92 -12.08
N ASP A 9 15.17 -13.35 -12.62
CA ASP A 9 15.06 -11.94 -13.00
C ASP A 9 14.47 -11.04 -11.91
N GLY A 10 14.09 -11.61 -10.75
CA GLY A 10 13.50 -10.90 -9.61
C GLY A 10 12.08 -10.38 -9.82
N LEU A 11 11.43 -10.67 -10.96
CA LEU A 11 10.10 -10.14 -11.30
C LEU A 11 8.93 -10.96 -10.77
N GLU A 12 9.19 -12.20 -10.32
CA GLU A 12 8.21 -13.08 -9.70
C GLU A 12 8.71 -13.57 -8.34
N PHE A 13 7.78 -13.77 -7.41
CA PHE A 13 8.01 -14.59 -6.23
C PHE A 13 7.29 -15.92 -6.38
N ILE A 14 8.04 -17.02 -6.31
CA ILE A 14 7.57 -18.38 -6.58
C ILE A 14 7.33 -19.08 -5.26
N ILE A 15 6.08 -19.42 -4.97
CA ILE A 15 5.63 -20.14 -3.77
C ILE A 15 5.49 -21.62 -4.11
N SER A 16 6.20 -22.47 -3.39
CA SER A 16 6.30 -23.91 -3.69
C SER A 16 5.32 -24.79 -2.89
N HIS A 17 4.53 -24.18 -1.98
CA HIS A 17 3.59 -24.92 -1.14
C HIS A 17 2.30 -24.13 -0.94
N PRO A 18 1.09 -24.73 -1.06
CA PRO A 18 -0.16 -24.00 -0.93
C PRO A 18 -0.41 -23.46 0.49
N VAL A 19 0.11 -24.12 1.52
CA VAL A 19 -0.06 -23.70 2.93
C VAL A 19 1.14 -22.86 3.36
N THR A 20 0.98 -21.55 3.30
CA THR A 20 1.89 -20.54 3.85
C THR A 20 1.47 -20.16 5.27
N PRO A 21 2.31 -19.51 6.08
CA PRO A 21 1.95 -19.15 7.46
C PRO A 21 0.71 -18.24 7.60
N THR A 22 0.48 -17.39 6.62
CA THR A 22 -0.72 -16.58 6.41
C THR A 22 -1.00 -16.56 4.90
N PRO A 23 -2.18 -16.14 4.44
CA PRO A 23 -2.37 -15.91 3.01
C PRO A 23 -1.35 -14.90 2.48
N TRP A 24 -0.52 -15.30 1.52
CA TRP A 24 0.43 -14.43 0.84
C TRP A 24 -0.23 -13.91 -0.43
N ILE A 25 -0.47 -12.63 -0.47
CA ILE A 25 -1.33 -12.01 -1.48
C ILE A 25 -0.56 -11.22 -2.53
N ASN A 26 -1.24 -10.96 -3.65
CA ASN A 26 -0.85 -10.01 -4.67
C ASN A 26 -2.02 -9.08 -5.01
N TYR A 27 -1.72 -7.85 -5.44
CA TYR A 27 -2.69 -6.86 -5.92
C TYR A 27 -2.62 -6.80 -7.44
N LEU A 28 -3.68 -7.25 -8.11
CA LEU A 28 -3.83 -7.18 -9.55
C LEU A 28 -4.75 -6.01 -9.87
N THR A 29 -4.24 -4.98 -10.54
CA THR A 29 -5.01 -3.75 -10.65
C THR A 29 -4.69 -2.92 -11.89
N ASN A 30 -5.69 -2.18 -12.32
CA ASN A 30 -5.56 -0.95 -13.10
C ASN A 30 -6.02 0.24 -12.21
N ASP A 31 -6.29 1.40 -12.78
CA ASP A 31 -6.67 2.59 -11.98
C ASP A 31 -8.10 2.53 -11.41
N LYS A 32 -8.91 1.54 -11.80
CA LYS A 32 -10.34 1.45 -11.45
C LYS A 32 -10.75 0.13 -10.83
N TYR A 33 -10.16 -0.96 -11.28
CA TYR A 33 -10.47 -2.31 -10.83
C TYR A 33 -9.29 -2.89 -10.05
N CYS A 34 -9.57 -3.59 -8.96
CA CYS A 34 -8.55 -4.28 -8.19
C CYS A 34 -9.02 -5.66 -7.75
N ALA A 35 -8.16 -6.65 -7.92
CA ALA A 35 -8.32 -8.00 -7.40
C ALA A 35 -7.18 -8.31 -6.43
N ILE A 36 -7.51 -8.56 -5.17
CA ILE A 36 -6.57 -9.08 -4.18
C ILE A 36 -6.66 -10.60 -4.24
N ILE A 37 -5.53 -11.26 -4.41
CA ILE A 37 -5.49 -12.72 -4.59
C ILE A 37 -4.37 -13.37 -3.80
N SER A 38 -4.69 -14.41 -3.05
CA SER A 38 -3.72 -15.23 -2.33
C SER A 38 -3.11 -16.33 -3.21
N GLN A 39 -2.09 -17.01 -2.69
CA GLN A 39 -1.52 -18.20 -3.34
C GLN A 39 -2.53 -19.31 -3.58
N CYS A 40 -3.64 -19.36 -2.86
CA CYS A 40 -4.73 -20.34 -3.04
C CYS A 40 -5.98 -19.75 -3.71
N ALA A 41 -5.86 -18.61 -4.37
CA ALA A 41 -6.93 -17.86 -5.01
C ALA A 41 -8.03 -17.33 -4.07
N GLY A 42 -7.77 -17.27 -2.77
CA GLY A 42 -8.56 -16.49 -1.81
C GLY A 42 -8.44 -14.99 -2.10
N GLY A 43 -9.26 -14.17 -1.45
CA GLY A 43 -9.26 -12.72 -1.63
C GLY A 43 -10.55 -12.17 -2.23
N TYR A 44 -10.55 -10.90 -2.57
CA TYR A 44 -11.74 -10.21 -3.10
C TYR A 44 -11.39 -9.25 -4.23
N SER A 45 -12.43 -8.83 -4.96
CA SER A 45 -12.33 -7.81 -6.00
C SER A 45 -13.24 -6.64 -5.69
N PHE A 46 -12.87 -5.47 -6.20
CA PHE A 46 -13.67 -4.26 -6.11
C PHE A 46 -13.49 -3.37 -7.34
N TYR A 47 -14.49 -2.51 -7.58
CA TYR A 47 -14.52 -1.51 -8.63
C TYR A 47 -14.53 -0.12 -8.00
N ARG A 48 -13.56 0.75 -8.30
CA ARG A 48 -13.37 2.12 -7.78
C ARG A 48 -13.13 2.25 -6.27
N ASP A 49 -13.94 1.62 -5.43
CA ASP A 49 -13.83 1.74 -3.98
C ASP A 49 -14.03 0.38 -3.30
N CYS A 50 -13.10 -0.02 -2.46
CA CYS A 50 -13.08 -1.34 -1.83
C CYS A 50 -14.16 -1.54 -0.75
N ARG A 51 -14.86 -0.47 -0.36
CA ARG A 51 -15.99 -0.52 0.55
C ARG A 51 -17.31 -0.53 -0.20
N THR A 52 -17.58 0.51 -1.02
CA THR A 52 -18.91 0.74 -1.61
C THR A 52 -19.19 -0.06 -2.87
N ASP A 53 -18.13 -0.49 -3.58
CA ASP A 53 -18.22 -1.23 -4.85
C ASP A 53 -17.44 -2.54 -4.75
N ARG A 54 -17.59 -3.25 -3.64
CA ARG A 54 -16.96 -4.55 -3.41
C ARG A 54 -17.75 -5.65 -4.08
N ILE A 55 -17.08 -6.45 -4.88
CA ILE A 55 -17.70 -7.46 -5.76
C ILE A 55 -17.83 -8.78 -5.03
N LEU A 56 -16.73 -9.27 -4.43
CA LEU A 56 -16.64 -10.59 -3.82
C LEU A 56 -16.52 -10.53 -2.30
N ARG A 57 -17.01 -11.57 -1.66
CA ARG A 57 -16.75 -11.84 -0.24
C ARG A 57 -15.36 -12.40 -0.02
N TRP A 58 -14.77 -12.03 1.08
CA TRP A 58 -13.64 -12.68 1.72
C TRP A 58 -13.88 -12.60 3.22
N ALA A 59 -13.87 -13.72 3.91
CA ALA A 59 -14.29 -13.77 5.30
C ALA A 59 -13.41 -12.88 6.21
N PRO A 60 -13.97 -12.28 7.28
CA PRO A 60 -13.17 -11.52 8.25
C PRO A 60 -12.03 -12.34 8.86
N ASP A 61 -12.20 -13.63 9.00
CA ASP A 61 -11.18 -14.57 9.49
C ASP A 61 -10.33 -15.20 8.34
N TYR A 62 -10.05 -14.42 7.31
CA TYR A 62 -9.30 -14.85 6.14
C TYR A 62 -7.89 -15.35 6.47
N LYS A 63 -7.25 -14.86 7.53
CA LYS A 63 -5.91 -15.29 7.95
C LYS A 63 -5.87 -16.76 8.31
N ASN A 64 -6.96 -17.31 8.85
CA ASN A 64 -7.05 -18.70 9.22
C ASN A 64 -7.64 -19.58 8.11
N PHE A 65 -8.58 -19.03 7.32
CA PHE A 65 -9.33 -19.82 6.35
C PHE A 65 -9.03 -19.49 4.89
N ASP A 66 -8.61 -18.27 4.56
CA ASP A 66 -8.32 -17.79 3.21
C ASP A 66 -9.44 -18.09 2.21
N ARG A 67 -10.70 -17.79 2.59
CA ARG A 67 -11.91 -18.04 1.79
C ARG A 67 -13.06 -17.09 2.14
N PRO A 68 -14.10 -17.01 1.27
CA PRO A 68 -14.16 -17.58 -0.06
C PRO A 68 -13.13 -17.00 -1.02
N GLY A 69 -13.08 -17.54 -2.26
CA GLY A 69 -12.13 -17.12 -3.28
C GLY A 69 -12.63 -17.40 -4.69
N ARG A 70 -11.70 -17.34 -5.64
CA ARG A 70 -11.90 -17.58 -7.06
C ARG A 70 -11.56 -19.01 -7.39
N TYR A 71 -12.52 -19.92 -7.24
CA TYR A 71 -12.27 -21.34 -7.35
C TYR A 71 -12.68 -21.92 -8.69
N ILE A 72 -12.02 -22.99 -9.11
CA ILE A 72 -12.50 -23.89 -10.16
C ILE A 72 -12.46 -25.30 -9.58
N TYR A 73 -13.64 -25.84 -9.27
CA TYR A 73 -13.74 -27.23 -8.91
C TYR A 73 -13.65 -28.11 -10.16
N ALA A 74 -13.02 -29.27 -10.02
CA ALA A 74 -12.92 -30.27 -11.04
C ALA A 74 -13.48 -31.62 -10.52
N ARG A 75 -14.32 -32.27 -11.33
CA ARG A 75 -14.89 -33.59 -11.05
C ARG A 75 -14.63 -34.51 -12.23
N GLU A 76 -13.90 -35.59 -11.99
CA GLU A 76 -13.70 -36.62 -13.01
C GLU A 76 -14.89 -37.60 -13.02
N GLN A 77 -15.60 -37.68 -14.14
CA GLN A 77 -16.62 -38.70 -14.32
C GLN A 77 -15.98 -40.08 -14.50
N ARG A 78 -16.38 -41.05 -13.69
CA ARG A 78 -15.92 -42.45 -13.80
C ARG A 78 -17.03 -43.34 -14.21
N ALA A 79 -16.72 -44.29 -15.09
CA ALA A 79 -17.67 -45.32 -15.51
C ALA A 79 -17.97 -46.33 -14.40
N GLY A 80 -19.20 -46.82 -14.31
CA GLY A 80 -19.66 -47.79 -13.33
C GLY A 80 -19.86 -47.18 -11.92
N ASN A 81 -19.98 -48.02 -10.90
CA ASN A 81 -20.23 -47.65 -9.50
C ASN A 81 -19.02 -47.01 -8.76
N LYS A 82 -17.97 -46.58 -9.47
CA LYS A 82 -16.80 -45.94 -8.87
C LYS A 82 -17.11 -44.49 -8.48
N LYS A 83 -16.82 -44.08 -7.25
CA LYS A 83 -16.94 -42.68 -6.80
C LYS A 83 -16.11 -41.75 -7.70
N SER A 84 -16.71 -40.66 -8.15
CA SER A 84 -16.02 -39.59 -8.85
C SER A 84 -14.91 -39.00 -8.00
N LYS A 85 -13.78 -38.65 -8.60
CA LYS A 85 -12.75 -37.84 -7.93
C LYS A 85 -13.11 -36.37 -8.07
N VAL A 86 -13.01 -35.64 -6.98
CA VAL A 86 -13.29 -34.20 -6.92
C VAL A 86 -12.09 -33.51 -6.29
N TRP A 87 -11.63 -32.40 -6.89
CA TRP A 87 -10.55 -31.55 -6.37
C TRP A 87 -10.75 -30.09 -6.83
N SER A 88 -9.98 -29.15 -6.29
CA SER A 88 -9.92 -27.75 -6.76
C SER A 88 -8.66 -27.53 -7.57
N LEU A 89 -8.72 -26.72 -8.62
CA LEU A 89 -7.55 -26.36 -9.43
C LEU A 89 -6.61 -25.34 -8.72
N THR A 90 -6.98 -24.92 -7.52
CA THR A 90 -6.29 -23.88 -6.74
C THR A 90 -5.96 -24.32 -5.31
N TYR A 91 -6.01 -25.63 -5.00
CA TYR A 91 -5.93 -26.23 -3.68
C TYR A 91 -7.17 -25.92 -2.82
N GLN A 92 -7.40 -24.66 -2.45
CA GLN A 92 -8.66 -24.24 -1.81
C GLN A 92 -9.83 -24.37 -2.79
N PRO A 93 -11.08 -24.64 -2.31
CA PRO A 93 -11.45 -24.84 -0.90
C PRO A 93 -11.41 -26.31 -0.47
N LEU A 94 -11.27 -27.26 -1.39
CA LEU A 94 -11.32 -28.70 -1.10
C LEU A 94 -10.07 -29.23 -0.37
N ARG A 95 -8.96 -28.53 -0.45
CA ARG A 95 -7.67 -28.86 0.19
C ARG A 95 -7.18 -30.28 -0.10
N VAL A 96 -7.46 -30.77 -1.30
CA VAL A 96 -6.92 -32.06 -1.75
C VAL A 96 -5.44 -31.87 -2.08
N GLU A 97 -4.58 -32.66 -1.43
CA GLU A 97 -3.13 -32.55 -1.62
C GLU A 97 -2.74 -32.82 -3.07
N PRO A 98 -2.09 -31.89 -3.77
CA PRO A 98 -1.68 -32.04 -5.16
C PRO A 98 -0.38 -32.84 -5.29
N ASP A 99 -0.20 -33.52 -6.43
CA ASP A 99 1.06 -34.19 -6.78
C ASP A 99 2.22 -33.19 -6.98
N ALA A 100 1.90 -31.96 -7.42
CA ALA A 100 2.79 -30.81 -7.54
C ALA A 100 2.00 -29.51 -7.44
N TYR A 101 2.61 -28.49 -6.87
CA TYR A 101 2.01 -27.16 -6.70
C TYR A 101 3.05 -26.05 -6.87
N GLU A 102 2.66 -24.97 -7.54
CA GLU A 102 3.43 -23.75 -7.67
C GLU A 102 2.47 -22.56 -7.80
N CYS A 103 2.74 -21.49 -7.01
CA CYS A 103 2.12 -20.20 -7.25
C CYS A 103 3.22 -19.18 -7.56
N ARG A 104 3.00 -18.33 -8.58
CA ARG A 104 3.87 -17.23 -8.95
C ARG A 104 3.12 -15.92 -8.82
N HIS A 105 3.52 -15.09 -7.88
CA HIS A 105 3.10 -13.71 -7.83
C HIS A 105 4.05 -12.87 -8.67
N GLY A 106 3.54 -12.30 -9.73
CA GLY A 106 4.28 -11.41 -10.64
C GLY A 106 3.71 -10.00 -10.63
N LEU A 107 4.33 -9.12 -11.41
CA LEU A 107 3.91 -7.73 -11.54
C LEU A 107 2.59 -7.66 -12.35
N GLY A 108 1.47 -7.41 -11.67
CA GLY A 108 0.14 -7.30 -12.27
C GLY A 108 -0.54 -8.61 -12.62
N TYR A 109 0.03 -9.75 -12.27
CA TYR A 109 -0.59 -11.06 -12.46
C TYR A 109 -0.20 -12.07 -11.37
N THR A 110 -1.00 -13.13 -11.24
CA THR A 110 -0.71 -14.28 -10.39
C THR A 110 -0.97 -15.56 -11.18
N THR A 111 -0.03 -16.51 -11.16
CA THR A 111 -0.19 -17.83 -11.76
C THR A 111 -0.27 -18.86 -10.65
N ILE A 112 -1.31 -19.73 -10.70
CA ILE A 112 -1.39 -20.91 -9.84
C ILE A 112 -1.36 -22.13 -10.74
N ALA A 113 -0.40 -23.02 -10.52
CA ALA A 113 -0.23 -24.26 -11.25
C ALA A 113 -0.22 -25.43 -10.28
N GLN A 114 -0.93 -26.50 -10.61
CA GLN A 114 -0.87 -27.72 -9.84
C GLN A 114 -1.09 -28.96 -10.72
N LYS A 115 -0.66 -30.09 -10.19
CA LYS A 115 -0.90 -31.40 -10.80
C LYS A 115 -1.64 -32.28 -9.82
N TYR A 116 -2.72 -32.89 -10.27
CA TYR A 116 -3.47 -33.89 -9.50
C TYR A 116 -4.16 -34.89 -10.43
N ASN A 117 -4.14 -36.16 -10.02
CA ASN A 117 -4.86 -37.24 -10.73
C ASN A 117 -4.54 -37.32 -12.23
N GLY A 118 -3.28 -37.03 -12.61
CA GLY A 118 -2.81 -37.03 -14.01
C GLY A 118 -3.36 -35.89 -14.86
N VAL A 119 -3.85 -34.81 -14.23
CA VAL A 119 -4.21 -33.55 -14.89
C VAL A 119 -3.31 -32.44 -14.33
N SER A 120 -2.62 -31.76 -15.24
CA SER A 120 -1.92 -30.50 -14.91
C SER A 120 -2.85 -29.35 -15.21
N SER A 121 -2.98 -28.42 -14.25
CA SER A 121 -3.73 -27.18 -14.41
C SER A 121 -2.82 -25.97 -14.20
N ARG A 122 -3.08 -24.92 -14.97
CA ARG A 122 -2.44 -23.61 -14.81
C ARG A 122 -3.49 -22.53 -14.99
N ILE A 123 -3.61 -21.62 -14.04
CA ILE A 123 -4.52 -20.47 -14.09
C ILE A 123 -3.69 -19.21 -13.92
N ILE A 124 -3.82 -18.27 -14.85
CA ILE A 124 -3.22 -16.94 -14.76
C ILE A 124 -4.34 -15.95 -14.50
N TYR A 125 -4.29 -15.31 -13.33
CA TYR A 125 -5.21 -14.24 -12.92
C TYR A 125 -4.56 -12.89 -13.20
N PHE A 126 -5.29 -11.96 -13.81
CA PHE A 126 -4.82 -10.59 -14.04
C PHE A 126 -5.99 -9.65 -14.30
N VAL A 127 -5.73 -8.35 -14.19
CA VAL A 127 -6.65 -7.26 -14.55
C VAL A 127 -6.12 -6.62 -15.84
N PRO A 128 -6.91 -6.55 -16.92
CA PRO A 128 -6.54 -5.85 -18.14
C PRO A 128 -6.27 -4.35 -17.88
N VAL A 129 -5.41 -3.76 -18.70
CA VAL A 129 -4.97 -2.35 -18.52
C VAL A 129 -6.15 -1.37 -18.55
N ASP A 130 -7.09 -1.55 -19.48
CA ASP A 130 -8.13 -0.56 -19.79
C ASP A 130 -9.56 -1.00 -19.43
N ASP A 131 -9.76 -2.22 -18.95
CA ASP A 131 -11.08 -2.80 -18.76
C ASP A 131 -11.39 -3.14 -17.29
N ASP A 132 -12.64 -2.93 -16.91
CA ASP A 132 -13.15 -3.06 -15.53
C ASP A 132 -13.52 -4.53 -15.20
N CYS A 133 -12.56 -5.44 -15.36
CA CYS A 133 -12.73 -6.87 -15.07
C CYS A 133 -11.39 -7.53 -14.71
N GLU A 134 -11.48 -8.73 -14.17
CA GLU A 134 -10.37 -9.66 -14.05
C GLU A 134 -10.57 -10.86 -14.96
N LEU A 135 -9.49 -11.41 -15.49
CA LEU A 135 -9.48 -12.55 -16.37
C LEU A 135 -8.71 -13.71 -15.72
N TRP A 136 -9.25 -14.92 -15.87
CA TRP A 136 -8.61 -16.16 -15.48
C TRP A 136 -8.32 -16.96 -16.74
N LEU A 137 -7.07 -16.94 -17.21
CA LEU A 137 -6.61 -17.77 -18.31
C LEU A 137 -6.29 -19.17 -17.80
N VAL A 138 -7.11 -20.14 -18.16
CA VAL A 138 -7.03 -21.52 -17.67
C VAL A 138 -6.47 -22.42 -18.75
N SER A 139 -5.47 -23.22 -18.40
CA SER A 139 -4.91 -24.28 -19.23
C SER A 139 -4.96 -25.60 -18.47
N LEU A 140 -5.52 -26.65 -19.11
CA LEU A 140 -5.64 -27.99 -18.56
C LEU A 140 -4.98 -28.99 -19.49
N THR A 141 -4.05 -29.80 -18.99
CA THR A 141 -3.34 -30.82 -19.75
C THR A 141 -3.61 -32.20 -19.14
N ASN A 142 -4.05 -33.15 -20.00
CA ASN A 142 -4.13 -34.54 -19.62
C ASN A 142 -2.76 -35.20 -19.75
N GLU A 143 -2.09 -35.43 -18.63
CA GLU A 143 -0.76 -36.08 -18.60
C GLU A 143 -0.78 -37.60 -18.82
N THR A 144 -1.94 -38.18 -18.89
CA THR A 144 -2.11 -39.64 -19.01
C THR A 144 -2.21 -40.11 -20.47
N ASN A 145 -2.18 -41.43 -20.68
CA ASN A 145 -2.35 -42.05 -21.97
C ASN A 145 -3.83 -42.51 -22.22
N LYS A 146 -4.77 -42.02 -21.41
CA LYS A 146 -6.21 -42.33 -21.53
C LYS A 146 -7.00 -41.04 -21.61
N GLU A 147 -8.10 -41.05 -22.36
CA GLU A 147 -9.03 -39.92 -22.36
C GLU A 147 -9.54 -39.62 -20.94
N LYS A 148 -9.68 -38.35 -20.62
CA LYS A 148 -10.32 -37.85 -19.39
C LYS A 148 -11.53 -37.01 -19.72
N LYS A 149 -12.63 -37.27 -18.98
CA LYS A 149 -13.83 -36.46 -19.03
C LYS A 149 -14.00 -35.74 -17.68
N LEU A 150 -13.89 -34.43 -17.71
CA LEU A 150 -13.94 -33.57 -16.55
C LEU A 150 -15.17 -32.67 -16.58
N GLU A 151 -15.82 -32.54 -15.45
CA GLU A 151 -16.76 -31.46 -15.18
C GLU A 151 -15.98 -30.36 -14.44
N LEU A 152 -16.07 -29.11 -14.91
CA LEU A 152 -15.41 -27.95 -14.35
C LEU A 152 -16.47 -26.99 -13.85
N TYR A 153 -16.17 -26.38 -12.67
CA TYR A 153 -17.11 -25.50 -11.99
C TYR A 153 -16.38 -24.25 -11.50
N PRO A 154 -16.16 -23.24 -12.36
CA PRO A 154 -15.75 -21.90 -11.91
C PRO A 154 -16.79 -21.33 -10.93
N TYR A 155 -16.31 -20.78 -9.81
CA TYR A 155 -17.15 -20.37 -8.69
C TYR A 155 -16.63 -19.09 -8.03
N VAL A 156 -17.56 -18.20 -7.68
CA VAL A 156 -17.33 -17.04 -6.81
C VAL A 156 -18.54 -16.80 -5.90
N GLU A 157 -18.31 -16.14 -4.77
CA GLU A 157 -19.35 -15.71 -3.85
C GLU A 157 -19.51 -14.19 -3.87
N TRP A 158 -20.73 -13.73 -4.17
CA TRP A 158 -21.05 -12.32 -4.31
C TRP A 158 -21.17 -11.59 -2.97
N LEU A 159 -20.59 -10.39 -2.89
CA LEU A 159 -20.98 -9.38 -1.93
C LEU A 159 -21.85 -8.32 -2.63
N VAL A 160 -21.35 -7.73 -3.69
CA VAL A 160 -21.97 -6.68 -4.52
C VAL A 160 -22.43 -5.49 -3.67
N GLY A 161 -21.57 -4.49 -3.50
CA GLY A 161 -21.90 -3.24 -2.82
C GLY A 161 -21.11 -2.95 -1.55
N ASP A 162 -21.74 -2.40 -0.53
CA ASP A 162 -21.07 -1.88 0.66
C ASP A 162 -20.67 -2.98 1.65
N TYR A 163 -19.35 -3.09 1.90
CA TYR A 163 -18.77 -4.08 2.79
C TYR A 163 -19.12 -3.85 4.27
N HIS A 164 -19.19 -2.59 4.73
CA HIS A 164 -19.54 -2.30 6.12
C HIS A 164 -21.01 -2.61 6.42
N GLU A 165 -21.90 -2.38 5.46
CA GLU A 165 -23.30 -2.77 5.58
C GLU A 165 -23.42 -4.30 5.58
N GLU A 166 -22.66 -4.99 4.75
CA GLU A 166 -22.59 -6.46 4.75
C GLU A 166 -22.16 -7.01 6.12
N LEU A 167 -21.12 -6.44 6.75
CA LEU A 167 -20.66 -6.88 8.06
C LEU A 167 -21.68 -6.66 9.17
N ARG A 168 -22.42 -5.54 9.11
CA ARG A 168 -23.37 -5.15 10.15
C ARG A 168 -24.74 -5.81 9.99
N TYR A 169 -25.20 -5.93 8.74
CA TYR A 169 -26.60 -6.23 8.42
C TYR A 169 -26.74 -7.26 7.30
N ARG A 170 -25.87 -8.27 7.25
CA ARG A 170 -25.81 -9.24 6.16
C ARG A 170 -27.18 -9.79 5.75
N ASN A 171 -28.01 -10.20 6.71
CA ASN A 171 -29.34 -10.77 6.42
C ASN A 171 -30.27 -9.75 5.73
N ILE A 172 -30.15 -8.47 6.10
CA ILE A 172 -30.93 -7.38 5.47
C ILE A 172 -30.35 -7.08 4.10
N MET A 173 -29.02 -7.00 3.97
CA MET A 173 -28.36 -6.73 2.69
C MET A 173 -28.67 -7.80 1.64
N ASN A 174 -28.84 -9.03 2.05
CA ASN A 174 -29.27 -10.11 1.16
C ASN A 174 -30.65 -9.90 0.55
N LEU A 175 -31.58 -9.21 1.24
CA LEU A 175 -32.92 -8.92 0.72
C LEU A 175 -32.90 -8.01 -0.54
N TYR A 176 -31.82 -7.28 -0.75
CA TYR A 176 -31.62 -6.45 -1.94
C TYR A 176 -30.95 -7.19 -3.09
N ASN A 177 -30.46 -8.41 -2.88
CA ASN A 177 -29.75 -9.21 -3.88
C ASN A 177 -30.67 -9.64 -5.02
N ARG A 178 -30.12 -9.55 -6.24
CA ARG A 178 -30.67 -10.11 -7.47
C ARG A 178 -29.51 -10.68 -8.27
N MET A 179 -29.42 -12.00 -8.32
CA MET A 179 -28.45 -12.70 -9.17
C MET A 179 -29.23 -13.55 -10.14
N TRP A 180 -28.90 -13.46 -11.42
CA TRP A 180 -29.60 -14.22 -12.45
C TRP A 180 -28.67 -14.73 -13.54
N PHE A 181 -29.05 -15.83 -14.12
CA PHE A 181 -28.41 -16.34 -15.32
C PHE A 181 -29.08 -15.74 -16.57
N ASP A 182 -28.29 -15.04 -17.37
CA ASP A 182 -28.73 -14.55 -18.69
C ASP A 182 -28.55 -15.67 -19.73
N GLU A 183 -29.67 -16.23 -20.15
CA GLU A 183 -29.71 -17.34 -21.10
C GLU A 183 -29.19 -16.90 -22.49
N SER A 184 -29.42 -15.67 -22.89
CA SER A 184 -29.03 -15.12 -24.20
C SER A 184 -27.51 -15.01 -24.33
N HIS A 185 -26.84 -14.49 -23.31
CA HIS A 185 -25.41 -14.25 -23.30
C HIS A 185 -24.62 -15.27 -22.47
N LYS A 186 -25.30 -16.27 -21.85
CA LYS A 186 -24.67 -17.36 -21.06
C LYS A 186 -23.73 -16.82 -19.97
N LEU A 187 -24.18 -15.85 -19.18
CA LEU A 187 -23.44 -15.26 -18.06
C LEU A 187 -24.33 -15.13 -16.82
N ILE A 188 -23.72 -15.02 -15.65
CA ILE A 188 -24.43 -14.73 -14.40
C ILE A 188 -24.18 -13.26 -14.04
N PHE A 189 -25.25 -12.51 -13.84
CA PHE A 189 -25.20 -11.18 -13.27
C PHE A 189 -25.37 -11.22 -11.76
N GLY A 190 -24.64 -10.33 -11.06
CA GLY A 190 -24.85 -9.97 -9.66
C GLY A 190 -25.23 -8.49 -9.53
N TRP A 191 -26.31 -8.19 -8.81
CA TRP A 191 -26.79 -6.85 -8.63
C TRP A 191 -27.54 -6.67 -7.31
N LYS A 192 -27.55 -5.46 -6.76
CA LYS A 192 -28.43 -5.04 -5.67
C LYS A 192 -29.38 -3.96 -6.16
N THR A 193 -30.63 -4.02 -5.74
CA THR A 193 -31.64 -3.00 -6.12
C THR A 193 -31.30 -1.62 -5.57
N ALA A 194 -30.69 -1.58 -4.40
CA ALA A 194 -30.20 -0.38 -3.75
C ALA A 194 -29.12 -0.75 -2.75
N PHE A 195 -28.36 0.23 -2.27
CA PHE A 195 -27.57 0.06 -1.07
C PHE A 195 -27.91 1.15 -0.06
N TRP A 196 -27.87 0.77 1.20
CA TRP A 196 -28.21 1.65 2.31
C TRP A 196 -26.93 2.22 2.91
N GLN A 197 -26.80 3.53 2.87
CA GLN A 197 -25.71 4.25 3.51
C GLN A 197 -26.31 5.18 4.56
N GLY A 198 -26.60 4.68 5.74
CA GLY A 198 -27.33 5.39 6.77
C GLY A 198 -28.75 5.76 6.30
N MET A 199 -29.09 7.06 6.36
CA MET A 199 -30.38 7.58 5.89
C MET A 199 -30.43 7.83 4.37
N ASN A 200 -29.34 7.63 3.64
CA ASN A 200 -29.26 7.89 2.21
C ASN A 200 -29.38 6.57 1.42
N ILE A 201 -30.53 6.33 0.87
CA ILE A 201 -30.74 5.22 -0.06
C ILE A 201 -30.31 5.68 -1.46
N LYS A 202 -29.44 4.92 -2.10
CA LYS A 202 -28.99 5.17 -3.47
C LYS A 202 -29.28 3.96 -4.34
N GLU A 203 -29.73 4.19 -5.57
CA GLU A 203 -29.79 3.16 -6.60
C GLU A 203 -28.38 2.66 -6.90
N PHE A 204 -28.21 1.35 -6.95
CA PHE A 204 -26.94 0.71 -7.33
C PHE A 204 -26.93 0.53 -8.85
N LYS A 205 -26.08 1.30 -9.53
CA LYS A 205 -26.02 1.34 -11.01
C LYS A 205 -25.07 0.32 -11.62
N ASN A 206 -24.20 -0.26 -10.80
CA ASN A 206 -23.20 -1.21 -11.26
C ASN A 206 -23.79 -2.62 -11.34
N PHE A 207 -23.32 -3.37 -12.33
CA PHE A 207 -23.65 -4.78 -12.50
C PHE A 207 -22.36 -5.59 -12.46
N SER A 208 -22.26 -6.46 -11.46
CA SER A 208 -21.24 -7.50 -11.45
C SER A 208 -21.62 -8.60 -12.42
N PHE A 209 -20.63 -9.24 -13.04
CA PHE A 209 -20.87 -10.28 -14.04
C PHE A 209 -19.82 -11.38 -13.96
N PHE A 210 -20.25 -12.62 -14.32
CA PHE A 210 -19.41 -13.80 -14.33
C PHE A 210 -19.71 -14.66 -15.54
N ALA A 211 -18.68 -14.98 -16.33
CA ALA A 211 -18.82 -15.72 -17.57
C ALA A 211 -17.61 -16.61 -17.85
N SER A 212 -17.77 -17.51 -18.82
CA SER A 212 -16.68 -18.36 -19.34
C SER A 212 -16.76 -18.45 -20.86
N SER A 213 -15.63 -18.74 -21.49
CA SER A 213 -15.56 -19.02 -22.93
C SER A 213 -15.95 -20.48 -23.28
N LEU A 214 -16.14 -21.36 -22.28
CA LEU A 214 -16.63 -22.71 -22.48
C LEU A 214 -18.14 -22.77 -22.59
N ASP A 215 -18.64 -23.76 -23.29
CA ASP A 215 -20.06 -24.03 -23.39
C ASP A 215 -20.65 -24.35 -21.98
N VAL A 216 -21.72 -23.65 -21.60
CA VAL A 216 -22.38 -23.78 -20.29
C VAL A 216 -23.34 -24.95 -20.32
N LYS A 217 -23.13 -25.93 -19.45
CA LYS A 217 -23.96 -27.14 -19.29
C LYS A 217 -24.83 -27.11 -18.03
N GLY A 218 -24.66 -26.12 -17.21
CA GLY A 218 -25.44 -25.88 -16.01
C GLY A 218 -24.90 -24.64 -15.25
N TYR A 219 -25.70 -24.15 -14.31
CA TYR A 219 -25.37 -22.97 -13.53
C TYR A 219 -26.03 -23.04 -12.16
N ALA A 220 -25.46 -22.26 -11.21
CA ALA A 220 -26.06 -22.02 -9.91
C ALA A 220 -25.88 -20.55 -9.51
N THR A 221 -26.97 -19.94 -9.06
CA THR A 221 -27.02 -18.55 -8.57
C THR A 221 -27.28 -18.48 -7.06
N ARG A 222 -27.87 -19.57 -6.48
CA ARG A 222 -28.25 -19.64 -5.07
C ARG A 222 -27.22 -20.44 -4.27
N LYS A 223 -26.66 -19.84 -3.23
CA LYS A 223 -25.64 -20.46 -2.37
C LYS A 223 -26.19 -21.71 -1.66
N THR A 224 -27.39 -21.62 -1.13
CA THR A 224 -28.03 -22.71 -0.37
C THR A 224 -28.25 -23.97 -1.19
N GLU A 225 -28.60 -23.82 -2.48
CA GLU A 225 -28.79 -24.97 -3.39
C GLU A 225 -27.45 -25.57 -3.84
N PHE A 226 -26.41 -24.76 -3.95
CA PHE A 226 -25.09 -25.21 -4.34
C PHE A 226 -24.37 -25.95 -3.21
N LEU A 227 -24.38 -25.38 -2.01
CA LEU A 227 -23.67 -25.98 -0.86
C LEU A 227 -24.45 -27.17 -0.29
N GLY A 228 -25.78 -27.10 -0.22
CA GLY A 228 -26.61 -28.03 0.53
C GLY A 228 -26.72 -27.64 2.02
N ARG A 229 -27.51 -28.39 2.78
CA ARG A 229 -27.77 -28.11 4.20
C ARG A 229 -26.52 -28.38 5.04
N TYR A 230 -26.10 -27.42 5.85
CA TYR A 230 -24.95 -27.48 6.79
C TYR A 230 -23.60 -27.82 6.12
N ASN A 231 -23.51 -27.71 4.79
CA ASN A 231 -22.25 -27.86 4.06
C ASN A 231 -21.57 -26.49 3.85
N THR A 232 -20.29 -26.56 3.52
CA THR A 232 -19.44 -25.41 3.19
C THR A 232 -18.86 -25.58 1.79
N GLU A 233 -18.06 -24.59 1.35
CA GLU A 233 -17.33 -24.63 0.07
C GLU A 233 -16.39 -25.85 -0.01
N GLU A 234 -16.00 -26.45 1.11
CA GLU A 234 -15.19 -27.69 1.16
C GLU A 234 -15.98 -28.95 0.77
N ARG A 235 -17.32 -28.91 0.88
CA ARG A 235 -18.20 -30.06 0.58
C ARG A 235 -19.47 -29.64 -0.14
N PRO A 236 -19.40 -28.92 -1.25
CA PRO A 236 -20.61 -28.49 -1.96
C PRO A 236 -21.38 -29.69 -2.53
N GLU A 237 -22.61 -29.87 -2.12
CA GLU A 237 -23.47 -31.01 -2.51
C GLU A 237 -23.63 -31.10 -4.02
N ALA A 238 -23.84 -29.94 -4.69
CA ALA A 238 -23.99 -29.86 -6.13
C ALA A 238 -22.77 -30.42 -6.89
N ILE A 239 -21.57 -30.25 -6.40
CA ILE A 239 -20.35 -30.82 -7.00
C ILE A 239 -20.18 -32.29 -6.65
N LEU A 240 -20.36 -32.66 -5.40
CA LEU A 240 -20.18 -34.05 -4.96
C LEU A 240 -21.15 -34.99 -5.65
N GLU A 241 -22.41 -34.57 -5.80
CA GLU A 241 -23.43 -35.34 -6.52
C GLU A 241 -23.41 -35.12 -8.03
N GLY A 242 -22.80 -34.03 -8.50
CA GLY A 242 -22.79 -33.63 -9.92
C GLY A 242 -24.17 -33.18 -10.43
N LYS A 243 -25.04 -32.75 -9.50
CA LYS A 243 -26.41 -32.33 -9.81
C LYS A 243 -26.55 -30.81 -9.66
N PHE A 244 -27.03 -30.15 -10.68
CA PHE A 244 -27.38 -28.74 -10.69
C PHE A 244 -28.88 -28.59 -10.91
N ARG A 245 -29.51 -27.71 -10.11
CA ARG A 245 -30.95 -27.41 -10.27
C ARG A 245 -31.21 -26.42 -11.40
N ASN A 246 -30.17 -25.65 -11.80
CA ASN A 246 -30.24 -24.58 -12.81
C ASN A 246 -31.29 -23.52 -12.44
N THR A 247 -31.37 -23.15 -11.18
CA THR A 247 -32.23 -22.05 -10.75
C THR A 247 -31.69 -20.73 -11.26
N ALA A 248 -32.42 -20.13 -12.20
CA ALA A 248 -31.96 -18.96 -12.94
C ALA A 248 -31.90 -17.68 -12.09
N LEU A 249 -32.69 -17.58 -11.02
CA LEU A 249 -32.80 -16.39 -10.19
C LEU A 249 -32.55 -16.70 -8.72
N CYS A 250 -31.64 -15.93 -8.12
CA CYS A 250 -31.48 -15.78 -6.67
C CYS A 250 -31.99 -14.38 -6.33
N SER A 251 -32.98 -14.31 -5.46
CA SER A 251 -33.62 -13.04 -5.07
C SER A 251 -33.88 -13.03 -3.57
N GLY A 252 -33.34 -12.02 -2.88
CA GLY A 252 -33.56 -11.85 -1.46
C GLY A 252 -32.80 -12.85 -0.57
N GLU A 253 -31.74 -13.48 -1.07
CA GLU A 253 -30.90 -14.44 -0.33
C GLU A 253 -29.42 -14.37 -0.76
N ASP A 254 -28.57 -15.19 -0.14
CA ASP A 254 -27.14 -15.30 -0.48
C ASP A 254 -26.92 -15.81 -1.90
N GLY A 255 -26.23 -15.01 -2.71
CA GLY A 255 -25.94 -15.32 -4.11
C GLY A 255 -24.51 -15.77 -4.36
N ILE A 256 -24.39 -16.63 -5.37
CA ILE A 256 -23.10 -17.08 -5.93
C ILE A 256 -23.13 -16.96 -7.44
N ALA A 257 -21.96 -17.09 -8.07
CA ALA A 257 -21.90 -17.48 -9.47
C ALA A 257 -21.11 -18.77 -9.60
N CYS A 258 -21.77 -19.77 -10.20
CA CYS A 258 -21.13 -21.01 -10.57
C CYS A 258 -21.62 -21.46 -11.95
N LEU A 259 -20.69 -21.77 -12.85
CA LEU A 259 -20.97 -22.30 -14.18
C LEU A 259 -20.47 -23.74 -14.27
N LYS A 260 -21.25 -24.63 -14.87
CA LYS A 260 -20.83 -26.01 -15.13
C LYS A 260 -20.43 -26.18 -16.61
N HIS A 261 -19.26 -26.73 -16.82
CA HIS A 261 -18.73 -27.09 -18.12
C HIS A 261 -18.36 -28.58 -18.17
N VAL A 262 -18.40 -29.18 -19.36
CA VAL A 262 -17.92 -30.55 -19.60
C VAL A 262 -16.79 -30.52 -20.60
N VAL A 263 -15.62 -30.98 -20.20
CA VAL A 263 -14.41 -30.98 -21.02
C VAL A 263 -13.93 -32.40 -21.21
N LYS A 264 -13.70 -32.79 -22.47
CA LYS A 264 -13.00 -34.01 -22.84
C LYS A 264 -11.57 -33.66 -23.21
N LEU A 265 -10.61 -34.39 -22.68
CA LEU A 265 -9.18 -34.26 -22.94
C LEU A 265 -8.65 -35.60 -23.47
N ALA A 266 -8.28 -35.63 -24.72
CA ALA A 266 -7.55 -36.76 -25.26
C ALA A 266 -6.20 -36.96 -24.55
N PRO A 267 -5.54 -38.14 -24.65
CA PRO A 267 -4.19 -38.31 -24.12
C PRO A 267 -3.24 -37.23 -24.56
N LYS A 268 -2.54 -36.60 -23.59
CA LYS A 268 -1.56 -35.51 -23.79
C LYS A 268 -2.13 -34.21 -24.35
N GLN A 269 -3.45 -34.11 -24.49
CA GLN A 269 -4.09 -32.88 -24.98
C GLN A 269 -4.10 -31.79 -23.92
N THR A 270 -3.85 -30.58 -24.36
CA THR A 270 -4.07 -29.33 -23.61
C THR A 270 -5.30 -28.62 -24.13
N LYS A 271 -6.16 -28.13 -23.25
CA LYS A 271 -7.29 -27.26 -23.57
C LYS A 271 -7.19 -25.98 -22.76
N GLU A 272 -7.39 -24.86 -23.44
CA GLU A 272 -7.37 -23.51 -22.83
C GLU A 272 -8.74 -22.86 -22.90
N PHE A 273 -9.07 -22.03 -21.92
CA PHE A 273 -10.29 -21.24 -21.88
C PHE A 273 -10.12 -20.02 -20.95
N VAL A 274 -11.09 -19.11 -20.97
CA VAL A 274 -11.10 -17.91 -20.16
C VAL A 274 -12.32 -17.90 -19.24
N VAL A 275 -12.14 -17.46 -17.99
CA VAL A 275 -13.23 -17.02 -17.12
C VAL A 275 -13.09 -15.50 -16.97
N VAL A 276 -14.22 -14.80 -17.02
CA VAL A 276 -14.33 -13.34 -16.93
C VAL A 276 -15.17 -12.99 -15.72
N LEU A 277 -14.64 -12.18 -14.83
CA LEU A 277 -15.33 -11.63 -13.66
C LEU A 277 -15.13 -10.11 -13.65
N GLY A 278 -16.18 -9.34 -13.46
CA GLY A 278 -16.04 -7.90 -13.42
C GLY A 278 -17.25 -7.19 -12.82
N GLU A 279 -17.16 -5.88 -12.78
CA GLU A 279 -18.26 -4.98 -12.43
C GLU A 279 -18.15 -3.70 -13.25
N THR A 280 -19.25 -3.26 -13.82
CA THR A 280 -19.30 -2.03 -14.61
C THR A 280 -20.68 -1.38 -14.56
N GLU A 281 -20.78 -0.11 -14.89
CA GLU A 281 -22.05 0.60 -14.98
C GLU A 281 -22.84 0.11 -16.20
N GLY A 282 -24.03 -0.45 -15.96
CA GLY A 282 -24.96 -0.92 -16.96
C GLY A 282 -24.65 -2.31 -17.55
N GLN A 283 -25.70 -3.10 -17.78
CA GLN A 283 -25.59 -4.48 -18.28
C GLN A 283 -24.94 -4.57 -19.69
N SER A 284 -25.22 -3.61 -20.56
CA SER A 284 -24.69 -3.60 -21.93
C SER A 284 -23.15 -3.52 -21.98
N ASN A 285 -22.54 -2.80 -21.03
CA ASN A 285 -21.09 -2.71 -20.92
C ASN A 285 -20.51 -4.06 -20.43
N ALA A 286 -21.16 -4.67 -19.46
CA ALA A 286 -20.77 -6.02 -18.99
C ALA A 286 -20.80 -7.06 -20.12
N ILE A 287 -21.85 -7.06 -20.92
CA ILE A 287 -22.00 -7.97 -22.09
C ILE A 287 -20.85 -7.75 -23.08
N LYS A 288 -20.53 -6.50 -23.44
CA LYS A 288 -19.41 -6.18 -24.33
C LYS A 288 -18.07 -6.71 -23.83
N LEU A 289 -17.79 -6.57 -22.52
CA LEU A 289 -16.57 -7.09 -21.93
C LEU A 289 -16.52 -8.62 -21.97
N VAL A 290 -17.62 -9.28 -21.70
CA VAL A 290 -17.74 -10.74 -21.78
C VAL A 290 -17.53 -11.22 -23.23
N GLU A 291 -18.16 -10.60 -24.21
CA GLU A 291 -18.00 -10.94 -25.63
C GLU A 291 -16.56 -10.75 -26.09
N LYS A 292 -15.93 -9.61 -25.71
CA LYS A 292 -14.52 -9.34 -26.01
C LYS A 292 -13.59 -10.44 -25.49
N TYR A 293 -13.74 -10.85 -24.23
CA TYR A 293 -12.79 -11.73 -23.56
C TYR A 293 -13.13 -13.22 -23.61
N ARG A 294 -14.27 -13.60 -24.15
CA ARG A 294 -14.50 -15.00 -24.57
C ARG A 294 -13.58 -15.42 -25.69
N ASP A 295 -13.07 -14.48 -26.47
CA ASP A 295 -11.98 -14.72 -27.41
C ASP A 295 -10.64 -14.88 -26.64
N LEU A 296 -10.11 -16.10 -26.66
CA LEU A 296 -8.85 -16.45 -26.01
C LEU A 296 -7.66 -15.63 -26.54
N ALA A 297 -7.68 -15.23 -27.82
CA ALA A 297 -6.61 -14.42 -28.41
C ALA A 297 -6.61 -13.00 -27.81
N GLN A 298 -7.80 -12.40 -27.64
CA GLN A 298 -7.93 -11.09 -26.98
C GLN A 298 -7.49 -11.15 -25.52
N ALA A 299 -7.85 -12.18 -24.79
CA ALA A 299 -7.44 -12.36 -23.41
C ALA A 299 -5.91 -12.54 -23.27
N LYS A 300 -5.28 -13.31 -24.15
CA LYS A 300 -3.82 -13.46 -24.19
C LYS A 300 -3.13 -12.15 -24.55
N LYS A 301 -3.64 -11.39 -25.50
CA LYS A 301 -3.14 -10.06 -25.86
C LYS A 301 -3.23 -9.09 -24.68
N ALA A 302 -4.34 -9.11 -23.93
CA ALA A 302 -4.50 -8.29 -22.73
C ALA A 302 -3.50 -8.67 -21.63
N LEU A 303 -3.18 -9.97 -21.46
CA LEU A 303 -2.16 -10.40 -20.50
C LEU A 303 -0.78 -9.84 -20.87
N GLU A 304 -0.38 -9.95 -22.13
CA GLU A 304 0.93 -9.42 -22.56
C GLU A 304 0.98 -7.89 -22.38
N ALA A 305 -0.09 -7.16 -22.74
CA ALA A 305 -0.17 -5.72 -22.50
C ALA A 305 -0.06 -5.37 -21.00
N THR A 306 -0.68 -6.16 -20.13
CA THR A 306 -0.57 -5.98 -18.67
C THR A 306 0.87 -6.21 -18.19
N ARG A 307 1.52 -7.27 -18.64
CA ARG A 307 2.91 -7.58 -18.29
C ARG A 307 3.88 -6.49 -18.76
N ASP A 308 3.73 -6.05 -20.01
CA ASP A 308 4.58 -5.01 -20.61
C ASP A 308 4.43 -3.68 -19.87
N LEU A 309 3.19 -3.30 -19.53
CA LEU A 309 2.92 -2.09 -18.76
C LEU A 309 3.61 -2.12 -17.39
N TRP A 310 3.43 -3.19 -16.64
CA TRP A 310 4.04 -3.29 -15.30
C TRP A 310 5.56 -3.41 -15.36
N LYS A 311 6.09 -4.14 -16.33
CA LYS A 311 7.53 -4.22 -16.56
C LYS A 311 8.11 -2.84 -16.88
N LYS A 312 7.47 -2.06 -17.76
CA LYS A 312 7.87 -0.69 -18.09
C LYS A 312 7.80 0.23 -16.86
N ARG A 313 6.71 0.16 -16.10
CA ARG A 313 6.51 0.98 -14.90
C ARG A 313 7.55 0.72 -13.81
N ILE A 314 7.94 -0.52 -13.61
CA ILE A 314 8.78 -0.95 -12.48
C ILE A 314 10.24 -1.19 -12.91
N ALA A 315 10.49 -2.13 -13.82
CA ALA A 315 11.85 -2.56 -14.16
C ALA A 315 12.63 -1.53 -15.02
N GLY A 316 11.94 -0.73 -15.82
CA GLY A 316 12.54 0.30 -16.70
C GLY A 316 12.94 1.59 -15.99
N ASN A 317 12.68 1.72 -14.68
CA ASN A 317 12.93 2.94 -13.92
C ASN A 317 14.27 2.87 -13.16
N ILE A 318 14.44 3.58 -12.04
CA ILE A 318 15.66 3.54 -11.23
C ILE A 318 16.10 2.08 -11.00
N VAL A 319 17.37 1.78 -11.35
CA VAL A 319 17.96 0.45 -11.14
C VAL A 319 19.22 0.60 -10.31
N VAL A 320 19.32 -0.19 -9.25
CA VAL A 320 20.51 -0.21 -8.38
C VAL A 320 21.25 -1.52 -8.52
N LYS A 321 22.56 -1.48 -8.35
CA LYS A 321 23.42 -2.64 -8.27
C LYS A 321 24.41 -2.45 -7.13
N THR A 322 24.29 -3.26 -6.12
CA THR A 322 25.09 -3.20 -4.91
C THR A 322 25.77 -4.56 -4.63
N PRO A 323 26.63 -4.66 -3.63
CA PRO A 323 27.14 -5.97 -3.17
C PRO A 323 26.08 -6.89 -2.56
N ASP A 324 24.85 -6.41 -2.33
CA ASP A 324 23.74 -7.14 -1.72
C ASP A 324 22.60 -7.36 -2.72
N SER A 325 22.53 -8.56 -3.30
CA SER A 325 21.52 -8.95 -4.28
C SER A 325 20.09 -8.97 -3.71
N ASP A 326 19.92 -9.22 -2.40
CA ASP A 326 18.62 -9.17 -1.74
C ASP A 326 18.10 -7.72 -1.67
N PHE A 327 18.99 -6.79 -1.36
CA PHE A 327 18.69 -5.36 -1.38
C PHE A 327 18.32 -4.91 -2.80
N ASP A 328 19.11 -5.31 -3.81
CA ASP A 328 18.85 -5.00 -5.21
C ASP A 328 17.48 -5.52 -5.68
N THR A 329 17.13 -6.75 -5.35
CA THR A 329 15.82 -7.36 -5.71
C THR A 329 14.65 -6.56 -5.14
N MET A 330 14.75 -6.17 -3.88
CA MET A 330 13.70 -5.37 -3.24
C MET A 330 13.59 -3.98 -3.89
N VAL A 331 14.69 -3.24 -3.98
CA VAL A 331 14.69 -1.86 -4.49
C VAL A 331 14.34 -1.80 -5.97
N ASN A 332 14.84 -2.74 -6.79
CA ASN A 332 14.60 -2.73 -8.23
C ASN A 332 13.17 -3.12 -8.62
N THR A 333 12.48 -3.93 -7.82
CA THR A 333 11.20 -4.52 -8.22
C THR A 333 10.12 -4.29 -7.16
N TRP A 334 10.21 -4.95 -6.03
CA TRP A 334 9.07 -5.17 -5.16
C TRP A 334 8.68 -3.95 -4.32
N VAL A 335 9.66 -3.16 -3.88
CA VAL A 335 9.37 -1.90 -3.17
C VAL A 335 8.70 -0.90 -4.11
N LYS A 336 9.16 -0.78 -5.35
CA LYS A 336 8.52 0.09 -6.35
C LYS A 336 7.08 -0.35 -6.65
N TYR A 337 6.87 -1.67 -6.79
CA TYR A 337 5.53 -2.21 -7.00
C TYR A 337 4.61 -1.91 -5.81
N GLN A 338 5.08 -2.15 -4.59
CA GLN A 338 4.33 -1.83 -3.37
C GLN A 338 4.00 -0.33 -3.26
N VAL A 339 4.96 0.57 -3.51
CA VAL A 339 4.73 2.03 -3.52
C VAL A 339 3.67 2.41 -4.54
N TYR A 340 3.71 1.79 -5.72
CA TYR A 340 2.72 2.06 -6.78
C TYR A 340 1.31 1.66 -6.33
N ILE A 341 1.15 0.47 -5.75
CA ILE A 341 -0.12 -0.02 -5.19
C ILE A 341 -0.61 0.90 -4.05
N CYS A 342 0.28 1.33 -3.14
CA CYS A 342 -0.05 2.29 -2.09
C CYS A 342 -0.56 3.62 -2.67
N ASN A 343 0.07 4.15 -3.70
CA ASN A 343 -0.38 5.40 -4.32
C ASN A 343 -1.75 5.26 -4.99
N LEU A 344 -2.02 4.12 -5.63
CA LEU A 344 -3.33 3.87 -6.26
C LEU A 344 -4.45 3.77 -5.22
N TRP A 345 -4.23 3.05 -4.13
CA TRP A 345 -5.30 2.63 -3.22
C TRP A 345 -5.17 3.14 -1.79
N SER A 346 -4.11 3.88 -1.44
CA SER A 346 -3.82 4.34 -0.09
C SER A 346 -3.80 3.16 0.90
N ARG A 347 -4.45 3.28 2.06
CA ARG A 347 -4.52 2.23 3.09
C ARG A 347 -5.83 1.45 3.08
N SER A 348 -6.76 1.86 2.26
CA SER A 348 -8.16 1.42 2.28
C SER A 348 -8.38 -0.09 2.14
N PRO A 349 -7.74 -0.81 1.20
CA PRO A 349 -7.95 -2.24 1.06
C PRO A 349 -7.11 -3.08 2.03
N SER A 350 -6.41 -2.46 2.99
CA SER A 350 -5.53 -3.16 3.92
C SER A 350 -6.28 -4.09 4.88
N PHE A 351 -5.57 -5.04 5.43
CA PHE A 351 -6.07 -5.92 6.48
C PHE A 351 -6.49 -5.17 7.76
N TYR A 352 -5.87 -4.02 8.04
CA TYR A 352 -6.21 -3.18 9.19
C TYR A 352 -7.53 -2.43 8.99
N HIS A 353 -7.73 -1.86 7.80
CA HIS A 353 -8.94 -1.13 7.46
C HIS A 353 -10.04 -2.04 6.89
N GLU A 354 -9.71 -3.29 6.60
CA GLU A 354 -10.62 -4.32 6.09
C GLU A 354 -11.55 -3.84 4.97
N GLY A 355 -10.99 -3.07 4.02
CA GLY A 355 -11.76 -2.52 2.92
C GLY A 355 -12.66 -1.33 3.32
N SER A 356 -12.18 -0.45 4.20
CA SER A 356 -12.96 0.72 4.67
C SER A 356 -13.21 1.79 3.61
N GLY A 357 -12.55 1.71 2.45
CA GLY A 357 -12.69 2.70 1.37
C GLY A 357 -11.90 4.00 1.59
N GLY A 358 -11.83 4.82 0.55
CA GLY A 358 -11.21 6.14 0.59
C GLY A 358 -9.68 6.17 0.55
N ARG A 359 -9.12 7.38 0.55
CA ARG A 359 -7.67 7.66 0.57
C ARG A 359 -7.36 8.68 1.65
N GLY A 360 -6.34 8.39 2.47
CA GLY A 360 -5.86 9.33 3.50
C GLY A 360 -5.05 10.48 2.88
N TYR A 361 -5.21 11.68 3.40
CA TYR A 361 -4.44 12.87 3.01
C TYR A 361 -2.94 12.65 3.18
N ARG A 362 -2.52 12.37 4.42
CA ARG A 362 -1.13 12.12 4.81
C ARG A 362 -0.50 10.98 4.02
N ASP A 363 -1.22 9.88 3.91
CA ASP A 363 -0.76 8.68 3.22
C ASP A 363 -0.51 8.96 1.74
N SER A 364 -1.48 9.57 1.07
CA SER A 364 -1.39 9.88 -0.35
C SER A 364 -0.30 10.92 -0.66
N ALA A 365 -0.06 11.88 0.24
CA ALA A 365 1.03 12.84 0.09
C ALA A 365 2.39 12.14 0.11
N GLN A 366 2.66 11.30 1.12
CA GLN A 366 3.92 10.58 1.24
C GLN A 366 4.14 9.53 0.14
N ASP A 367 3.10 8.77 -0.21
CA ASP A 367 3.18 7.80 -1.31
C ASP A 367 3.47 8.51 -2.65
N SER A 368 2.94 9.73 -2.83
CA SER A 368 3.20 10.56 -4.02
C SER A 368 4.60 11.17 -4.03
N GLU A 369 5.16 11.51 -2.88
CA GLU A 369 6.55 11.93 -2.74
C GLU A 369 7.50 10.80 -3.16
N ALA A 370 7.20 9.56 -2.76
CA ALA A 370 8.02 8.40 -3.07
C ALA A 370 7.94 7.97 -4.54
N ILE A 371 6.73 7.98 -5.14
CA ILE A 371 6.52 7.48 -6.50
C ILE A 371 6.92 8.47 -7.59
N VAL A 372 7.22 9.72 -7.26
CA VAL A 372 7.42 10.79 -8.25
C VAL A 372 8.48 10.46 -9.31
N SER A 373 9.55 9.78 -8.92
CA SER A 373 10.59 9.32 -9.85
C SER A 373 10.16 8.15 -10.75
N ILE A 374 9.07 7.49 -10.43
CA ILE A 374 8.51 6.35 -11.17
C ILE A 374 7.35 6.82 -12.06
N ASN A 375 6.48 7.69 -11.52
CA ASN A 375 5.31 8.21 -12.23
C ASN A 375 4.96 9.62 -11.73
N HIS A 376 5.59 10.64 -12.32
CA HIS A 376 5.37 12.03 -11.95
C HIS A 376 3.98 12.55 -12.35
N GLU A 377 3.34 12.00 -13.38
CA GLU A 377 1.98 12.38 -13.78
C GLU A 377 0.96 11.96 -12.71
N LEU A 378 1.11 10.75 -12.16
CA LEU A 378 0.29 10.29 -11.05
C LEU A 378 0.51 11.17 -9.81
N THR A 379 1.75 11.55 -9.52
CA THR A 379 2.08 12.49 -8.44
C THR A 379 1.40 13.84 -8.66
N ARG A 380 1.46 14.41 -9.86
CA ARG A 380 0.78 15.67 -10.20
C ARG A 380 -0.74 15.59 -9.96
N LYS A 381 -1.36 14.51 -10.42
CA LYS A 381 -2.79 14.25 -10.17
C LYS A 381 -3.12 14.23 -8.67
N ARG A 382 -2.31 13.52 -7.87
CA ARG A 382 -2.51 13.42 -6.42
C ARG A 382 -2.29 14.74 -5.70
N ILE A 383 -1.28 15.54 -6.07
CA ILE A 383 -1.05 16.88 -5.52
C ILE A 383 -2.32 17.73 -5.64
N LEU A 384 -2.91 17.80 -6.83
CA LEU A 384 -4.12 18.59 -7.05
C LEU A 384 -5.34 18.05 -6.29
N GLN A 385 -5.50 16.73 -6.22
CA GLN A 385 -6.57 16.10 -5.43
C GLN A 385 -6.43 16.38 -3.92
N ILE A 386 -5.22 16.31 -3.39
CA ILE A 386 -4.93 16.58 -1.98
C ILE A 386 -5.10 18.08 -1.68
N ALA A 387 -4.64 18.96 -2.57
CA ALA A 387 -4.81 20.40 -2.40
C ALA A 387 -6.30 20.80 -2.34
N ALA A 388 -7.17 20.16 -3.11
CA ALA A 388 -8.63 20.38 -3.09
C ALA A 388 -9.32 19.95 -1.76
N LEU A 389 -8.58 19.29 -0.85
CA LEU A 389 -9.08 19.01 0.51
C LEU A 389 -8.77 20.12 1.52
N ILE A 390 -8.05 21.15 1.09
CA ILE A 390 -7.65 22.28 1.95
C ILE A 390 -8.76 23.32 1.95
N ARG A 391 -9.10 23.81 3.14
CA ARG A 391 -10.06 24.91 3.33
C ARG A 391 -9.37 26.26 3.28
N ARG A 392 -10.15 27.32 3.08
CA ARG A 392 -9.63 28.70 2.95
C ARG A 392 -8.84 29.16 4.18
N GLU A 393 -9.16 28.65 5.36
CA GLU A 393 -8.42 28.96 6.60
C GLU A 393 -7.12 28.15 6.77
N GLY A 394 -6.87 27.14 5.94
CA GLY A 394 -5.66 26.32 5.96
C GLY A 394 -5.79 24.98 6.69
N THR A 395 -6.99 24.61 7.15
CA THR A 395 -7.25 23.24 7.62
C THR A 395 -7.49 22.29 6.45
N SER A 396 -7.45 20.99 6.70
CA SER A 396 -7.64 19.98 5.64
C SER A 396 -8.62 18.90 6.07
N ALA A 397 -9.40 18.36 5.12
CA ALA A 397 -10.10 17.11 5.35
C ALA A 397 -9.08 15.96 5.45
N PRO A 398 -9.31 14.94 6.30
CA PRO A 398 -8.37 13.85 6.53
C PRO A 398 -8.21 12.89 5.34
N GLY A 399 -9.10 12.98 4.35
CA GLY A 399 -9.05 12.16 3.15
C GLY A 399 -10.27 12.31 2.27
N TRP A 400 -10.35 11.45 1.26
CA TRP A 400 -11.48 11.43 0.32
C TRP A 400 -11.73 10.02 -0.23
N SER A 401 -12.92 9.80 -0.78
CA SER A 401 -13.23 8.65 -1.64
C SER A 401 -13.68 9.14 -3.01
N ASP A 402 -13.30 8.42 -4.06
CA ASP A 402 -13.75 8.74 -5.44
C ASP A 402 -15.26 8.56 -5.61
N THR A 403 -15.93 7.85 -4.71
CA THR A 403 -17.37 7.56 -4.74
C THR A 403 -18.20 8.42 -3.78
N SER A 404 -17.62 8.84 -2.64
CA SER A 404 -18.34 9.61 -1.60
C SER A 404 -17.76 11.00 -1.33
N GLY A 405 -16.67 11.39 -1.99
CA GLY A 405 -16.02 12.69 -1.81
C GLY A 405 -15.20 12.80 -0.50
N PRO A 406 -14.93 14.03 -0.04
CA PRO A 406 -14.16 14.28 1.18
C PRO A 406 -14.80 13.65 2.42
N ASN A 407 -13.97 13.14 3.33
CA ASN A 407 -14.42 12.60 4.61
C ASN A 407 -13.93 13.46 5.79
N GLN A 408 -14.58 13.35 6.93
CA GLN A 408 -14.29 14.14 8.14
C GLN A 408 -13.87 13.28 9.32
N HIS A 409 -13.70 11.97 9.13
CA HIS A 409 -13.28 11.10 10.21
C HIS A 409 -11.86 11.40 10.66
N ARG A 410 -11.66 11.59 11.96
CA ARG A 410 -10.35 11.78 12.59
C ARG A 410 -9.53 12.92 11.96
N PRO A 411 -9.86 14.20 12.22
CA PRO A 411 -9.11 15.34 11.69
C PRO A 411 -7.75 15.46 12.38
N ASN A 412 -6.79 14.61 11.98
CA ASN A 412 -5.44 14.65 12.49
C ASN A 412 -4.77 15.99 12.16
N LYS A 413 -3.95 16.47 13.05
CA LYS A 413 -3.35 17.82 12.98
C LYS A 413 -2.08 17.88 12.14
N ASP A 414 -1.59 16.76 11.67
CA ASP A 414 -0.37 16.69 10.87
C ASP A 414 -0.60 16.81 9.35
N HIS A 415 -1.85 16.87 8.89
CA HIS A 415 -2.15 16.97 7.45
C HIS A 415 -1.44 18.16 6.81
N GLN A 416 -1.36 19.28 7.50
CA GLN A 416 -0.80 20.54 7.01
C GLN A 416 0.68 20.50 6.64
N VAL A 417 1.44 19.52 7.15
CA VAL A 417 2.90 19.49 6.97
C VAL A 417 3.39 18.57 5.85
N TRP A 418 2.50 17.80 5.18
CA TRP A 418 2.93 16.79 4.23
C TRP A 418 2.98 17.26 2.77
N LEU A 419 1.97 18.00 2.32
CA LEU A 419 1.82 18.33 0.89
C LEU A 419 2.99 19.17 0.35
N THR A 420 3.56 20.06 1.17
CA THR A 420 4.71 20.90 0.78
C THR A 420 5.91 20.07 0.36
N ALA A 421 6.20 18.96 1.07
CA ALA A 421 7.29 18.05 0.72
C ALA A 421 7.03 17.35 -0.64
N THR A 422 5.78 16.92 -0.86
CA THR A 422 5.37 16.28 -2.12
C THR A 422 5.49 17.22 -3.32
N VAL A 423 5.03 18.47 -3.17
CA VAL A 423 5.12 19.51 -4.23
C VAL A 423 6.57 19.85 -4.53
N ARG A 424 7.38 20.07 -3.49
CA ARG A 424 8.82 20.29 -3.62
C ARG A 424 9.48 19.15 -4.41
N SER A 425 9.23 17.91 -4.01
CA SER A 425 9.78 16.72 -4.64
C SER A 425 9.34 16.56 -6.09
N TYR A 426 8.10 16.91 -6.41
CA TYR A 426 7.59 16.93 -7.78
C TYR A 426 8.34 17.93 -8.65
N ILE A 427 8.52 19.17 -8.17
CA ILE A 427 9.25 20.20 -8.92
C ILE A 427 10.73 19.84 -9.09
N GLN A 428 11.35 19.30 -8.05
CA GLN A 428 12.73 18.83 -8.12
C GLN A 428 12.91 17.70 -9.14
N GLU A 429 11.96 16.79 -9.24
CA GLU A 429 12.02 15.69 -10.21
C GLU A 429 11.78 16.18 -11.64
N THR A 430 10.75 16.99 -11.85
CA THR A 430 10.27 17.34 -13.20
C THR A 430 10.82 18.66 -13.75
N GLY A 431 11.16 19.60 -12.89
CA GLY A 431 11.41 20.99 -13.24
C GLY A 431 10.14 21.82 -13.47
N ASP A 432 8.94 21.24 -13.33
CA ASP A 432 7.64 21.89 -13.57
C ASP A 432 7.26 22.78 -12.37
N LYS A 433 7.82 23.99 -12.34
CA LYS A 433 7.45 25.00 -11.35
C LYS A 433 6.06 25.64 -11.58
N ALA A 434 5.51 25.51 -12.80
CA ALA A 434 4.19 26.07 -13.14
C ALA A 434 3.04 25.41 -12.37
N ILE A 435 3.27 24.24 -11.78
CA ILE A 435 2.28 23.61 -10.88
C ILE A 435 1.91 24.51 -9.70
N LEU A 436 2.82 25.40 -9.24
CA LEU A 436 2.56 26.33 -8.15
C LEU A 436 1.46 27.36 -8.49
N ASP A 437 1.30 27.68 -9.78
CA ASP A 437 0.30 28.61 -10.28
C ASP A 437 -1.03 27.91 -10.62
N ALA A 438 -1.11 26.59 -10.48
CA ALA A 438 -2.33 25.84 -10.75
C ALA A 438 -3.45 26.26 -9.78
N TYR A 439 -4.58 26.71 -10.31
CA TYR A 439 -5.75 27.03 -9.51
C TYR A 439 -6.44 25.78 -9.02
N VAL A 440 -6.71 25.72 -7.72
CA VAL A 440 -7.36 24.59 -7.04
C VAL A 440 -8.51 25.13 -6.19
N PRO A 441 -9.69 24.49 -6.22
CA PRO A 441 -10.81 24.90 -5.38
C PRO A 441 -10.51 24.65 -3.89
N TYR A 442 -10.95 25.57 -3.02
CA TYR A 442 -10.97 25.35 -1.58
C TYR A 442 -12.18 24.50 -1.19
N LEU A 443 -11.97 23.60 -0.21
CA LEU A 443 -13.07 22.81 0.34
C LEU A 443 -13.99 23.70 1.18
N LYS A 444 -15.31 23.63 0.98
CA LYS A 444 -16.32 24.52 1.59
C LYS A 444 -16.94 23.99 2.87
N ASP A 445 -16.67 22.83 3.33
CA ASP A 445 -17.25 22.35 4.58
C ASP A 445 -16.62 23.02 5.81
N LYS A 446 -17.29 22.96 6.96
CA LYS A 446 -16.72 23.45 8.21
C LYS A 446 -15.68 22.47 8.73
N TRP A 447 -14.54 23.00 9.14
CA TRP A 447 -13.62 22.22 9.95
C TRP A 447 -14.19 22.06 11.36
N VAL A 448 -14.26 20.84 11.82
CA VAL A 448 -14.65 20.48 13.18
C VAL A 448 -13.40 19.95 13.87
N GLY A 449 -12.74 20.80 14.61
CA GLY A 449 -11.50 20.43 15.31
C GLY A 449 -11.80 19.73 16.62
N GLY A 450 -11.28 18.53 16.79
CA GLY A 450 -11.33 17.81 18.05
C GLY A 450 -12.39 16.71 18.16
N TRP A 451 -12.71 16.35 19.40
CA TRP A 451 -13.58 15.19 19.72
C TRP A 451 -15.08 15.44 19.54
N ASP A 452 -15.51 16.69 19.49
CA ASP A 452 -16.90 17.09 19.25
C ASP A 452 -17.30 16.97 17.78
N ILE A 453 -16.67 16.03 17.09
CA ILE A 453 -17.03 15.72 15.71
C ILE A 453 -18.39 15.05 15.73
N ASP A 454 -19.40 15.77 15.30
CA ASP A 454 -20.61 15.12 14.84
C ASP A 454 -20.22 14.27 13.62
N LEU A 455 -20.10 12.97 13.85
CA LEU A 455 -19.76 11.97 12.84
C LEU A 455 -20.75 11.95 11.64
N GLN A 456 -21.81 12.74 11.71
CA GLN A 456 -22.79 12.93 10.65
C GLN A 456 -22.47 14.11 9.73
N HIS A 457 -21.34 14.79 9.91
CA HIS A 457 -20.92 15.84 8.98
C HIS A 457 -20.70 15.24 7.59
N LYS A 458 -21.67 15.46 6.73
CA LYS A 458 -21.59 15.10 5.31
C LYS A 458 -20.54 16.01 4.68
N GLY A 459 -19.50 15.41 4.14
CA GLY A 459 -18.48 16.14 3.40
C GLY A 459 -19.14 17.07 2.38
N GLY A 460 -18.76 18.33 2.39
CA GLY A 460 -19.25 19.29 1.40
C GLY A 460 -18.76 18.91 0.02
N THR A 461 -19.64 18.98 -0.94
CA THR A 461 -19.30 18.85 -2.37
C THR A 461 -19.11 20.20 -3.06
N THR A 462 -19.36 21.30 -2.33
CA THR A 462 -19.28 22.66 -2.86
C THR A 462 -17.95 23.31 -2.48
N THR A 463 -17.36 24.03 -3.43
CA THR A 463 -16.10 24.76 -3.24
C THR A 463 -16.34 26.16 -2.67
N ASP A 464 -15.36 26.68 -1.89
CA ASP A 464 -15.37 28.06 -1.36
C ASP A 464 -14.39 28.95 -2.13
N GLY A 465 -14.65 29.10 -3.43
CA GLY A 465 -13.73 29.78 -4.35
C GLY A 465 -12.51 28.91 -4.66
N GLU A 466 -11.50 29.51 -5.26
CA GLU A 466 -10.25 28.88 -5.65
C GLU A 466 -9.03 29.76 -5.30
N GLY A 467 -7.87 29.17 -5.28
CA GLY A 467 -6.58 29.83 -5.14
C GLY A 467 -5.49 29.02 -5.81
N THR A 468 -4.29 29.56 -5.91
CA THR A 468 -3.15 28.84 -6.45
C THR A 468 -2.71 27.71 -5.51
N LEU A 469 -2.04 26.70 -6.03
CA LEU A 469 -1.44 25.66 -5.20
C LEU A 469 -0.47 26.27 -4.18
N PHE A 470 0.30 27.29 -4.58
CA PHE A 470 1.21 28.00 -3.70
C PHE A 470 0.48 28.65 -2.50
N GLU A 471 -0.68 29.29 -2.72
CA GLU A 471 -1.51 29.84 -1.64
C GLU A 471 -2.09 28.75 -0.74
N HIS A 472 -2.45 27.58 -1.26
CA HIS A 472 -2.89 26.45 -0.44
C HIS A 472 -1.80 25.97 0.52
N LEU A 473 -0.57 25.83 0.04
CA LEU A 473 0.57 25.45 0.89
C LEU A 473 0.85 26.50 1.96
N GLU A 474 0.84 27.77 1.59
CA GLU A 474 1.04 28.90 2.53
C GLU A 474 0.00 28.87 3.67
N LYS A 475 -1.28 28.70 3.31
CA LYS A 475 -2.39 28.65 4.27
C LYS A 475 -2.27 27.46 5.22
N ASN A 476 -1.94 26.29 4.70
CA ASN A 476 -1.70 25.09 5.52
C ASN A 476 -0.63 25.33 6.59
N LEU A 477 0.53 25.85 6.19
CA LEU A 477 1.64 26.08 7.09
C LEU A 477 1.36 27.20 8.09
N ASN A 478 0.72 28.28 7.64
CA ASN A 478 0.31 29.38 8.52
C ASN A 478 -0.70 28.92 9.57
N PHE A 479 -1.67 28.09 9.19
CA PHE A 479 -2.61 27.52 10.16
C PHE A 479 -1.87 26.71 11.23
N CYS A 480 -1.01 25.78 10.83
CA CYS A 480 -0.27 24.93 11.77
C CYS A 480 0.67 25.74 12.68
N PHE A 481 1.30 26.81 12.16
CA PHE A 481 2.18 27.68 12.92
C PHE A 481 1.43 28.54 13.96
N ASN A 482 0.18 28.92 13.68
CA ASN A 482 -0.64 29.77 14.54
C ASN A 482 -1.51 28.99 15.54
N ASP A 483 -1.89 27.74 15.23
CA ASP A 483 -2.71 26.91 16.11
C ASP A 483 -1.85 26.19 17.16
N VAL A 484 -1.34 26.99 18.10
CA VAL A 484 -0.40 26.56 19.14
C VAL A 484 -1.03 26.58 20.54
N GLY A 485 -0.46 25.81 21.45
CA GLY A 485 -0.82 25.79 22.87
C GLY A 485 -0.03 26.83 23.69
N GLU A 486 -0.07 26.68 25.01
CA GLU A 486 0.56 27.59 25.96
C GLU A 486 2.09 27.66 25.84
N ARG A 487 2.72 26.56 25.36
CA ARG A 487 4.18 26.49 25.18
C ARG A 487 4.61 26.93 23.77
N GLY A 488 3.65 27.35 22.94
CA GLY A 488 3.89 27.78 21.57
C GLY A 488 4.19 26.68 20.60
N LEU A 489 3.90 25.43 20.95
CA LEU A 489 3.99 24.27 20.02
C LEU A 489 2.62 23.99 19.39
N PRO A 490 2.57 23.42 18.17
CA PRO A 490 1.32 23.06 17.53
C PRO A 490 0.48 22.11 18.40
N LYS A 491 -0.82 22.39 18.47
CA LYS A 491 -1.78 21.55 19.20
C LYS A 491 -1.90 20.20 18.52
N ILE A 492 -1.93 19.12 19.34
CA ILE A 492 -2.10 17.75 18.84
C ILE A 492 -3.54 17.46 18.38
N GLY A 493 -4.56 18.16 18.95
CA GLY A 493 -5.96 17.94 18.63
C GLY A 493 -6.42 16.48 18.79
N HIS A 494 -7.10 15.95 17.78
CA HIS A 494 -7.52 14.53 17.78
C HIS A 494 -6.30 13.59 17.82
N ALA A 495 -5.32 13.82 16.98
CA ALA A 495 -4.03 13.12 16.93
C ALA A 495 -3.09 13.84 15.96
N ASP A 496 -1.83 13.48 15.96
CA ASP A 496 -0.87 13.78 14.89
C ASP A 496 -0.55 12.51 14.08
N TRP A 497 0.73 12.29 13.69
CA TRP A 497 1.16 11.09 12.97
C TRP A 497 0.88 9.79 13.73
N ASN A 498 0.95 9.82 15.05
CA ASN A 498 0.52 8.70 15.88
C ASN A 498 -1.00 8.75 16.07
N ASP A 499 -1.74 8.07 15.21
CA ASP A 499 -3.20 8.03 15.22
C ASP A 499 -3.81 7.60 16.55
N ALA A 500 -3.04 6.86 17.34
CA ALA A 500 -3.50 6.31 18.60
C ALA A 500 -3.19 7.19 19.83
N ILE A 501 -2.46 8.31 19.66
CA ILE A 501 -2.37 9.36 20.70
C ILE A 501 -3.61 10.27 20.55
N ASP A 502 -4.77 9.68 20.77
CA ASP A 502 -6.05 10.30 20.44
C ASP A 502 -6.81 10.86 21.64
N ALA A 503 -6.14 11.01 22.77
CA ALA A 503 -6.71 11.63 23.96
C ALA A 503 -5.91 12.84 24.48
N ALA A 504 -4.66 13.03 24.04
CA ALA A 504 -3.79 14.05 24.56
C ALA A 504 -4.28 15.49 24.30
N GLY A 505 -5.11 15.70 23.28
CA GLY A 505 -5.62 17.00 22.87
C GLY A 505 -7.14 17.15 22.88
N LYS A 506 -7.89 16.33 23.64
CA LYS A 506 -9.37 16.38 23.71
C LYS A 506 -9.93 17.73 24.13
N LYS A 507 -9.23 18.47 25.00
CA LYS A 507 -9.60 19.81 25.48
C LYS A 507 -8.97 20.94 24.66
N HIS A 508 -8.38 20.61 23.48
CA HIS A 508 -7.71 21.55 22.57
C HIS A 508 -6.53 22.33 23.18
N LYS A 509 -5.84 21.76 24.17
CA LYS A 509 -4.67 22.36 24.83
C LYS A 509 -3.39 21.56 24.61
N GLY A 510 -3.49 20.24 24.45
CA GLY A 510 -2.35 19.34 24.28
C GLY A 510 -1.49 19.70 23.08
N GLU A 511 -0.16 19.58 23.21
CA GLU A 511 0.83 20.05 22.24
C GLU A 511 1.75 18.90 21.78
N SER A 512 2.17 18.94 20.52
CA SER A 512 3.04 17.92 19.91
C SER A 512 4.42 18.47 19.56
N VAL A 513 5.45 17.92 20.18
CA VAL A 513 6.86 18.22 19.82
C VAL A 513 7.17 17.63 18.44
N TRP A 514 6.70 16.43 18.14
CA TRP A 514 6.88 15.79 16.84
C TRP A 514 6.28 16.65 15.71
N LEU A 515 5.04 17.14 15.87
CA LEU A 515 4.39 17.98 14.86
C LEU A 515 5.11 19.30 14.65
N ALA A 516 5.66 19.89 15.73
CA ALA A 516 6.49 21.08 15.64
C ALA A 516 7.76 20.83 14.79
N GLN A 517 8.42 19.70 14.98
CA GLN A 517 9.58 19.29 14.16
C GLN A 517 9.20 19.10 12.68
N ALA A 518 8.07 18.43 12.41
CA ALA A 518 7.54 18.26 11.07
C ALA A 518 7.21 19.61 10.40
N LEU A 519 6.65 20.54 11.18
CA LEU A 519 6.38 21.90 10.71
C LEU A 519 7.68 22.64 10.35
N VAL A 520 8.72 22.56 11.19
CA VAL A 520 10.03 23.19 10.86
C VAL A 520 10.57 22.70 9.52
N ARG A 521 10.54 21.38 9.26
CA ARG A 521 10.95 20.83 7.96
C ARG A 521 10.13 21.41 6.81
N SER A 522 8.82 21.48 6.97
CA SER A 522 7.91 21.95 5.91
C SER A 522 8.02 23.45 5.69
N LEU A 523 8.25 24.25 6.74
CA LEU A 523 8.55 25.69 6.62
C LEU A 523 9.85 25.90 5.83
N LYS A 524 10.92 25.15 6.11
CA LYS A 524 12.19 25.20 5.36
C LYS A 524 11.98 24.85 3.88
N TYR A 525 11.15 23.84 3.58
CA TYR A 525 10.83 23.48 2.21
C TYR A 525 10.01 24.54 1.49
N PHE A 526 9.10 25.22 2.21
CA PHE A 526 8.35 26.32 1.63
C PHE A 526 9.22 27.55 1.36
N VAL A 527 10.25 27.79 2.18
CA VAL A 527 11.28 28.81 1.88
C VAL A 527 11.94 28.56 0.52
N GLU A 528 12.35 27.31 0.24
CA GLU A 528 12.92 26.94 -1.06
C GLU A 528 11.94 27.20 -2.23
N LEU A 529 10.62 26.97 -2.01
CA LEU A 529 9.59 27.28 -3.01
C LEU A 529 9.40 28.79 -3.19
N CYS A 530 9.46 29.60 -2.12
CA CYS A 530 9.42 31.06 -2.21
C CYS A 530 10.62 31.61 -2.99
N GLU A 531 11.82 31.11 -2.73
CA GLU A 531 13.03 31.46 -3.49
C GLU A 531 12.91 31.09 -4.97
N LEU A 532 12.33 29.93 -5.27
CA LEU A 532 12.11 29.43 -6.64
C LEU A 532 11.18 30.35 -7.46
N VAL A 533 10.15 30.92 -6.81
CA VAL A 533 9.21 31.89 -7.44
C VAL A 533 9.69 33.35 -7.32
N GLY A 534 10.78 33.61 -6.60
CA GLY A 534 11.37 34.94 -6.44
C GLY A 534 10.71 35.80 -5.34
N ASP A 535 9.85 35.26 -4.49
CA ASP A 535 9.21 35.97 -3.38
C ASP A 535 10.13 36.00 -2.14
N LYS A 536 11.10 36.92 -2.17
CA LYS A 536 12.10 37.06 -1.11
C LYS A 536 11.48 37.47 0.24
N ALA A 537 10.48 38.35 0.21
CA ALA A 537 9.83 38.82 1.45
C ALA A 537 9.15 37.68 2.20
N LYS A 538 8.44 36.81 1.46
CA LYS A 538 7.80 35.60 2.02
C LYS A 538 8.84 34.58 2.44
N ALA A 539 9.92 34.39 1.70
CA ALA A 539 11.02 33.52 2.11
C ALA A 539 11.59 33.93 3.46
N GLU A 540 11.90 35.22 3.66
CA GLU A 540 12.38 35.75 4.94
C GLU A 540 11.36 35.59 6.09
N GLU A 541 10.07 35.79 5.82
CA GLU A 541 8.99 35.50 6.79
C GLU A 541 9.01 34.07 7.27
N PHE A 542 9.07 33.11 6.34
CA PHE A 542 9.05 31.69 6.66
C PHE A 542 10.36 31.21 7.29
N VAL A 543 11.51 31.80 6.98
CA VAL A 543 12.78 31.60 7.72
C VAL A 543 12.61 31.99 9.17
N ARG A 544 12.02 33.17 9.46
CA ARG A 544 11.74 33.60 10.86
C ARG A 544 10.78 32.64 11.57
N LYS A 545 9.73 32.16 10.90
CA LYS A 545 8.81 31.18 11.47
C LYS A 545 9.50 29.84 11.79
N ALA A 546 10.34 29.34 10.89
CA ALA A 546 11.10 28.11 11.09
C ALA A 546 12.06 28.26 12.29
N LYS A 547 12.76 29.39 12.39
CA LYS A 547 13.64 29.69 13.52
C LYS A 547 12.85 29.77 14.83
N THR A 548 11.76 30.54 14.87
CA THR A 548 10.92 30.70 16.08
C THR A 548 10.43 29.33 16.58
N MET A 549 9.96 28.44 15.67
CA MET A 549 9.49 27.11 16.06
C MET A 549 10.66 26.25 16.55
N THR A 550 11.82 26.32 15.91
CA THR A 550 13.04 25.62 16.35
C THR A 550 13.45 26.04 17.77
N ASP A 551 13.44 27.32 18.05
CA ASP A 551 13.78 27.89 19.38
C ASP A 551 12.81 27.36 20.45
N ARG A 552 11.47 27.40 20.18
CA ARG A 552 10.43 26.83 21.06
C ARG A 552 10.61 25.34 21.34
N ILE A 553 10.87 24.54 20.30
CA ILE A 553 11.13 23.11 20.46
C ILE A 553 12.34 22.86 21.35
N ASN A 554 13.41 23.62 21.18
CA ASN A 554 14.63 23.45 21.92
C ASN A 554 14.52 23.94 23.38
N GLU A 555 13.64 24.91 23.66
CA GLU A 555 13.36 25.43 25.00
C GLU A 555 12.51 24.45 25.83
N VAL A 556 11.36 24.00 25.29
CA VAL A 556 10.39 23.22 26.09
C VAL A 556 10.38 21.73 25.76
N GLY A 557 10.84 21.35 24.58
CA GLY A 557 10.77 19.97 24.08
C GLY A 557 11.96 19.08 24.47
N TRP A 558 13.07 19.61 24.95
CA TRP A 558 14.27 18.87 25.33
C TRP A 558 14.21 18.29 26.73
N ASP A 559 14.55 17.00 26.93
CA ASP A 559 14.54 16.28 28.22
C ASP A 559 15.93 15.95 28.77
N GLY A 560 16.98 16.60 28.25
CA GLY A 560 18.38 16.38 28.66
C GLY A 560 19.13 15.34 27.83
N GLU A 561 18.50 14.27 27.40
CA GLU A 561 19.08 13.20 26.57
C GLU A 561 18.37 12.99 25.23
N TRP A 562 17.06 13.35 25.14
CA TRP A 562 16.26 13.23 23.92
C TRP A 562 15.11 14.25 23.89
N TYR A 563 14.37 14.36 22.79
CA TYR A 563 13.19 15.21 22.71
C TYR A 563 11.96 14.48 23.23
N LYS A 564 11.19 15.18 24.06
CA LYS A 564 9.86 14.76 24.54
C LYS A 564 8.93 14.50 23.36
N ARG A 565 7.90 13.66 23.55
CA ARG A 565 6.91 13.42 22.51
C ARG A 565 5.86 14.53 22.44
N GLY A 566 5.45 15.05 23.58
CA GLY A 566 4.45 16.11 23.64
C GLY A 566 3.98 16.41 25.07
N PHE A 567 2.88 17.16 25.14
CA PHE A 567 2.20 17.54 26.38
C PHE A 567 0.71 17.27 26.25
N THR A 568 0.08 16.72 27.28
CA THR A 568 -1.37 16.49 27.34
C THR A 568 -2.13 17.79 27.59
N ASP A 569 -3.46 17.75 27.47
CA ASP A 569 -4.35 18.88 27.81
C ASP A 569 -4.17 19.43 29.24
N ASP A 570 -3.75 18.59 30.18
CA ASP A 570 -3.50 18.95 31.57
C ASP A 570 -2.02 19.34 31.83
N GLY A 571 -1.25 19.49 30.76
CA GLY A 571 0.15 19.97 30.81
C GLY A 571 1.17 18.88 31.19
N ILE A 572 0.77 17.60 31.27
CA ILE A 572 1.65 16.48 31.59
C ILE A 572 2.55 16.22 30.38
N ALA A 573 3.86 16.30 30.57
CA ALA A 573 4.84 15.93 29.56
C ALA A 573 4.93 14.40 29.42
N TYR A 574 4.88 13.88 28.18
CA TYR A 574 5.09 12.47 27.88
C TYR A 574 6.21 12.29 26.84
N GLY A 575 6.76 11.09 26.77
CA GLY A 575 7.99 10.86 26.02
C GLY A 575 9.23 11.40 26.77
N THR A 576 9.20 11.40 28.09
CA THR A 576 10.27 11.85 28.98
C THR A 576 10.77 10.71 29.84
N LYS A 577 11.97 10.86 30.41
CA LYS A 577 12.56 9.89 31.32
C LYS A 577 11.71 9.62 32.57
N ASP A 578 10.93 10.61 33.00
CA ASP A 578 10.13 10.54 34.23
C ASP A 578 8.70 10.01 33.99
N TYR A 579 8.26 9.87 32.72
CA TYR A 579 6.94 9.35 32.40
C TYR A 579 6.90 7.81 32.49
N GLU A 580 5.84 7.27 33.03
CA GLU A 580 5.68 5.82 33.18
C GLU A 580 5.24 5.17 31.85
N GLY A 581 6.13 4.39 31.22
CA GLY A 581 5.95 3.89 29.85
C GLY A 581 6.27 4.96 28.80
N GLY A 582 6.53 4.58 27.56
CA GLY A 582 6.77 5.51 26.45
C GLY A 582 7.73 6.64 26.77
N LYS A 583 8.91 6.34 27.34
CA LYS A 583 9.87 7.36 27.77
C LYS A 583 10.60 8.04 26.63
N ILE A 584 10.94 7.28 25.58
CA ILE A 584 11.61 7.77 24.38
C ILE A 584 10.87 7.27 23.14
N PHE A 585 10.54 8.19 22.20
CA PHE A 585 9.83 7.91 20.97
C PHE A 585 10.76 8.05 19.77
N LEU A 586 10.84 7.02 18.91
CA LEU A 586 11.69 6.94 17.73
C LEU A 586 11.37 8.06 16.72
N ASN A 587 10.10 8.22 16.38
CA ASN A 587 9.67 9.22 15.40
C ASN A 587 10.07 10.64 15.80
N THR A 588 9.97 10.99 17.08
CA THR A 588 10.39 12.32 17.57
C THR A 588 11.90 12.52 17.41
N GLN A 589 12.70 11.51 17.73
CA GLN A 589 14.16 11.58 17.57
C GLN A 589 14.56 11.65 16.09
N ALA A 590 13.95 10.82 15.25
CA ALA A 590 14.19 10.83 13.81
C ALA A 590 13.87 12.20 13.19
N TRP A 591 12.71 12.78 13.54
CA TRP A 591 12.29 14.06 12.99
C TRP A 591 13.07 15.25 13.53
N ALA A 592 13.68 15.15 14.72
CA ALA A 592 14.65 16.14 15.18
C ALA A 592 15.90 16.22 14.28
N LEU A 593 16.32 15.06 13.72
CA LEU A 593 17.39 14.99 12.73
C LEU A 593 16.90 15.50 11.36
N LEU A 594 15.76 15.01 10.86
CA LEU A 594 15.22 15.34 9.54
C LEU A 594 14.88 16.83 9.38
N SER A 595 14.44 17.48 10.45
CA SER A 595 14.12 18.92 10.46
C SER A 595 15.33 19.81 10.69
N GLY A 596 16.46 19.24 11.16
CA GLY A 596 17.62 19.98 11.60
C GLY A 596 17.36 20.85 12.84
N VAL A 597 16.49 20.39 13.74
CA VAL A 597 16.23 21.00 15.06
C VAL A 597 17.32 20.59 16.05
N ALA A 598 17.80 19.34 15.93
CA ALA A 598 18.88 18.83 16.75
C ALA A 598 20.24 19.23 16.19
N GLU A 599 21.04 19.96 16.98
CA GLU A 599 22.38 20.38 16.61
C GLU A 599 23.37 20.10 17.77
N GLY A 600 24.66 19.97 17.43
CA GLY A 600 25.74 19.81 18.39
C GLY A 600 25.53 18.63 19.33
N GLU A 601 25.69 18.83 20.63
CA GLU A 601 25.59 17.79 21.67
C GLU A 601 24.22 17.08 21.69
N LYS A 602 23.13 17.78 21.36
CA LYS A 602 21.79 17.18 21.29
C LYS A 602 21.71 16.11 20.20
N PHE A 603 22.35 16.36 19.07
CA PHE A 603 22.44 15.42 17.96
C PHE A 603 23.11 14.09 18.38
N ASP A 604 24.27 14.15 19.03
CA ASP A 604 24.99 12.96 19.49
C ASP A 604 24.22 12.22 20.60
N LYS A 605 23.58 12.95 21.51
CA LYS A 605 22.75 12.36 22.58
C LYS A 605 21.55 11.58 22.02
N ILE A 606 20.88 12.11 21.00
CA ILE A 606 19.78 11.42 20.32
C ILE A 606 20.25 10.08 19.74
N LEU A 607 21.37 10.08 19.01
CA LEU A 607 21.91 8.86 18.40
C LEU A 607 22.25 7.82 19.47
N LYS A 608 22.91 8.26 20.56
CA LYS A 608 23.27 7.39 21.69
C LYS A 608 22.03 6.80 22.38
N SER A 609 21.02 7.62 22.63
CA SER A 609 19.76 7.17 23.28
C SER A 609 18.98 6.24 22.39
N THR A 610 18.90 6.52 21.08
CA THR A 610 18.26 5.64 20.09
C THR A 610 18.94 4.25 20.05
N ALA A 611 20.26 4.22 19.96
CA ALA A 611 21.02 2.97 19.98
C ALA A 611 20.79 2.16 21.27
N LYS A 612 20.73 2.86 22.40
CA LYS A 612 20.63 2.21 23.73
C LYS A 612 19.25 1.65 24.02
N TYR A 613 18.19 2.38 23.66
CA TYR A 613 16.83 2.07 24.12
C TYR A 613 15.92 1.49 23.03
N LEU A 614 16.15 1.84 21.76
CA LEU A 614 15.21 1.52 20.67
C LEU A 614 15.74 0.50 19.66
N ASP A 615 17.06 0.44 19.41
CA ASP A 615 17.62 -0.45 18.40
C ASP A 615 17.68 -1.90 18.90
N GLY A 616 16.84 -2.74 18.33
CA GLY A 616 16.69 -4.15 18.67
C GLY A 616 17.08 -5.10 17.55
N LYS A 617 16.92 -6.41 17.81
CA LYS A 617 17.27 -7.49 16.89
C LYS A 617 16.52 -7.42 15.56
N HIS A 618 15.23 -7.05 15.58
CA HIS A 618 14.36 -7.02 14.42
C HIS A 618 14.05 -5.58 13.94
N GLY A 619 14.83 -4.60 14.40
CA GLY A 619 14.69 -3.18 14.06
C GLY A 619 14.42 -2.31 15.28
N MET A 620 14.23 -1.01 15.03
CA MET A 620 14.03 -0.01 16.08
C MET A 620 12.57 0.02 16.51
N ALA A 621 12.32 -0.15 17.81
CA ALA A 621 10.99 0.00 18.41
C ALA A 621 10.49 1.45 18.30
N LEU A 622 9.17 1.62 18.12
CA LEU A 622 8.55 2.94 18.01
C LEU A 622 8.78 3.81 19.27
N PHE A 623 8.78 3.17 20.41
CA PHE A 623 9.14 3.78 21.67
C PHE A 623 9.51 2.71 22.71
N TYR A 624 10.04 3.13 23.87
CA TYR A 624 10.42 2.27 25.00
C TYR A 624 10.18 2.96 26.33
N PRO A 625 9.77 2.24 27.41
CA PRO A 625 9.15 0.91 27.35
C PRO A 625 7.68 0.98 26.90
N ALA A 626 7.07 -0.15 26.54
CA ALA A 626 5.65 -0.22 26.22
C ALA A 626 4.76 0.23 27.38
N PHE A 627 3.53 0.64 27.06
CA PHE A 627 2.48 0.85 28.07
C PHE A 627 1.89 -0.50 28.47
N SER A 628 1.98 -0.83 29.74
CA SER A 628 1.44 -2.06 30.34
C SER A 628 -0.01 -1.92 30.83
N HIS A 629 -0.55 -0.70 30.82
CA HIS A 629 -1.91 -0.40 31.23
C HIS A 629 -2.43 0.85 30.53
N PHE A 630 -3.75 1.00 30.53
CA PHE A 630 -4.42 2.11 29.87
C PHE A 630 -4.05 3.47 30.49
N ARG A 631 -3.68 4.40 29.62
CA ARG A 631 -3.41 5.80 29.93
C ARG A 631 -4.52 6.66 29.32
N PRO A 632 -5.54 7.04 30.11
CA PRO A 632 -6.68 7.80 29.57
C PRO A 632 -6.27 9.16 28.98
N GLU A 633 -5.18 9.76 29.45
CA GLU A 633 -4.63 11.01 28.95
C GLU A 633 -3.92 10.91 27.62
N LEU A 634 -3.58 9.69 27.15
CA LEU A 634 -2.96 9.45 25.84
C LEU A 634 -3.90 8.73 24.85
N GLY A 635 -4.79 7.86 25.36
CA GLY A 635 -5.78 7.16 24.54
C GLY A 635 -5.34 5.80 24.05
N ARG A 636 -5.78 5.45 22.83
CA ARG A 636 -5.64 4.09 22.25
C ARG A 636 -4.22 3.55 22.18
N ILE A 637 -3.21 4.40 22.11
CA ILE A 637 -1.82 3.94 22.06
C ILE A 637 -1.45 3.02 23.23
N SER A 638 -2.06 3.26 24.39
CA SER A 638 -1.86 2.48 25.59
C SER A 638 -2.87 1.31 25.76
N MET A 639 -3.79 1.14 24.80
CA MET A 639 -4.75 0.02 24.80
C MET A 639 -4.27 -1.18 23.99
N PHE A 640 -3.35 -0.98 23.06
CA PHE A 640 -2.76 -2.09 22.33
C PHE A 640 -1.90 -2.93 23.28
N SER A 641 -1.88 -4.25 23.09
CA SER A 641 -0.95 -5.12 23.80
C SER A 641 0.49 -4.70 23.54
N GLU A 642 1.35 -4.92 24.53
CA GLU A 642 2.77 -4.56 24.46
C GLU A 642 3.43 -5.15 23.21
N GLY A 643 4.26 -4.37 22.56
CA GLY A 643 4.96 -4.74 21.34
C GLY A 643 4.07 -4.85 20.10
N THR A 644 2.80 -4.41 20.13
CA THR A 644 1.91 -4.46 18.97
C THR A 644 1.47 -3.09 18.51
N LYS A 645 1.25 -2.93 17.20
CA LYS A 645 0.78 -1.68 16.58
C LYS A 645 1.63 -0.49 17.05
N GLU A 646 1.02 0.58 17.53
CA GLU A 646 1.76 1.74 18.04
C GLU A 646 2.28 1.57 19.48
N ASN A 647 1.94 0.50 20.21
CA ASN A 647 2.45 0.28 21.57
C ASN A 647 3.81 -0.45 21.54
N ALA A 648 4.87 0.28 21.23
CA ALA A 648 6.25 -0.17 21.22
C ALA A 648 6.57 -1.32 20.23
N ALA A 649 5.77 -1.49 19.16
CA ALA A 649 6.17 -2.34 18.05
C ALA A 649 7.38 -1.76 17.32
N VAL A 650 8.07 -2.56 16.53
CA VAL A 650 8.98 -2.07 15.50
C VAL A 650 8.14 -1.53 14.35
N PHE A 651 7.77 -0.26 14.42
CA PHE A 651 6.91 0.39 13.43
C PHE A 651 7.76 0.76 12.21
N CYS A 652 7.68 -0.05 11.16
CA CYS A 652 8.63 -0.01 10.05
C CYS A 652 8.70 1.37 9.37
N HIS A 653 7.59 2.10 9.29
CA HIS A 653 7.55 3.45 8.75
C HIS A 653 8.44 4.43 9.57
N ALA A 654 8.28 4.44 10.90
CA ALA A 654 9.09 5.28 11.80
C ALA A 654 10.57 4.85 11.80
N ALA A 655 10.84 3.55 11.69
CA ALA A 655 12.21 3.05 11.59
C ALA A 655 12.91 3.56 10.31
N HIS A 656 12.19 3.70 9.18
CA HIS A 656 12.76 4.31 7.97
C HIS A 656 12.95 5.83 8.09
N PHE A 657 12.17 6.54 8.90
CA PHE A 657 12.52 7.94 9.26
C PHE A 657 13.90 8.00 9.89
N MET A 658 14.18 7.09 10.82
CA MET A 658 15.49 7.06 11.48
C MET A 658 16.59 6.61 10.52
N VAL A 659 16.35 5.69 9.57
CA VAL A 659 17.34 5.34 8.52
C VAL A 659 17.77 6.59 7.75
N VAL A 660 16.82 7.45 7.35
CA VAL A 660 17.13 8.73 6.70
C VAL A 660 17.92 9.64 7.65
N GLY A 661 17.51 9.74 8.92
CA GLY A 661 18.23 10.52 9.92
C GLY A 661 19.67 10.03 10.14
N LEU A 662 19.91 8.73 10.14
CA LEU A 662 21.24 8.13 10.21
C LEU A 662 22.11 8.46 8.99
N CYS A 663 21.52 8.46 7.79
CA CYS A 663 22.24 8.89 6.58
C CYS A 663 22.61 10.39 6.65
N MET A 664 21.73 11.25 7.17
CA MET A 664 22.04 12.65 7.42
C MET A 664 23.19 12.79 8.44
N ALA A 665 23.22 11.92 9.43
CA ALA A 665 24.27 11.83 10.45
C ALA A 665 25.58 11.19 9.95
N GLY A 666 25.67 10.73 8.71
CA GLY A 666 26.86 10.05 8.19
C GLY A 666 27.10 8.66 8.79
N ARG A 667 26.07 7.97 9.27
CA ARG A 667 26.11 6.63 9.87
C ARG A 667 25.64 5.57 8.87
N GLY A 668 26.37 5.41 7.78
CA GLY A 668 25.98 4.57 6.65
C GLY A 668 25.86 3.08 6.99
N THR A 669 26.77 2.54 7.78
CA THR A 669 26.73 1.14 8.23
C THR A 669 25.49 0.88 9.07
N TRP A 670 25.21 1.75 10.06
CA TRP A 670 24.04 1.60 10.93
C TRP A 670 22.73 1.79 10.17
N ALA A 671 22.67 2.75 9.24
CA ALA A 671 21.51 2.96 8.37
C ALA A 671 21.20 1.71 7.51
N TYR A 672 22.22 1.14 6.88
CA TYR A 672 22.08 -0.08 6.08
C TYR A 672 21.69 -1.31 6.91
N GLU A 673 22.32 -1.52 8.07
CA GLU A 673 21.96 -2.60 8.99
C GLU A 673 20.52 -2.47 9.48
N SER A 674 20.06 -1.23 9.74
CA SER A 674 18.69 -0.95 10.16
C SER A 674 17.68 -1.29 9.10
N ILE A 675 17.90 -0.90 7.83
CA ILE A 675 17.00 -1.27 6.73
C ILE A 675 16.98 -2.79 6.51
N CYS A 676 18.14 -3.46 6.61
CA CYS A 676 18.24 -4.91 6.47
C CYS A 676 17.44 -5.69 7.53
N LYS A 677 17.34 -5.19 8.77
CA LYS A 677 16.51 -5.78 9.83
C LYS A 677 15.01 -5.78 9.47
N LEU A 678 14.57 -4.82 8.65
CA LEU A 678 13.18 -4.64 8.24
C LEU A 678 12.85 -5.32 6.90
N MET A 679 13.86 -5.60 6.08
CA MET A 679 13.65 -6.17 4.74
C MET A 679 12.96 -7.54 4.83
N PRO A 680 11.83 -7.73 4.13
CA PRO A 680 11.06 -8.96 4.20
C PRO A 680 11.82 -10.18 3.67
N ASN A 681 12.64 -10.03 2.63
CA ASN A 681 13.43 -11.11 2.04
C ASN A 681 14.69 -11.47 2.83
N LYS A 682 15.06 -10.70 3.86
CA LYS A 682 16.17 -11.00 4.78
C LYS A 682 15.73 -11.66 6.08
N GLN A 683 14.44 -11.88 6.26
CA GLN A 683 13.95 -12.58 7.44
C GLN A 683 14.38 -14.07 7.40
N LYS A 684 14.89 -14.58 8.53
CA LYS A 684 15.47 -15.93 8.60
C LYS A 684 14.44 -17.01 8.92
N ASN A 685 13.40 -16.66 9.69
CA ASN A 685 12.38 -17.60 10.15
C ASN A 685 10.99 -17.14 9.70
N TYR A 686 10.51 -17.66 8.58
CA TYR A 686 9.19 -17.31 8.05
C TYR A 686 8.02 -17.92 8.83
N ASP A 687 8.22 -18.95 9.64
CA ASP A 687 7.18 -19.45 10.55
C ASP A 687 6.91 -18.44 11.68
N LEU A 688 7.92 -17.66 12.09
CA LEU A 688 7.76 -16.54 13.03
C LEU A 688 7.35 -15.25 12.31
N TYR A 689 8.02 -14.90 11.22
CA TYR A 689 7.75 -13.65 10.48
C TYR A 689 6.35 -13.65 9.88
N LYS A 690 5.87 -14.78 9.37
CA LYS A 690 4.57 -15.08 8.77
C LYS A 690 4.18 -14.28 7.54
N ALA A 691 4.61 -13.02 7.43
CA ALA A 691 4.28 -12.12 6.33
C ALA A 691 4.98 -12.51 5.01
N GLU A 692 4.56 -11.90 3.92
CA GLU A 692 5.11 -12.11 2.58
C GLU A 692 6.59 -11.71 2.50
N PRO A 693 7.45 -12.50 1.86
CA PRO A 693 8.87 -12.19 1.70
C PRO A 693 9.21 -11.09 0.70
N TYR A 694 8.23 -10.58 -0.03
CA TYR A 694 8.43 -9.67 -1.16
C TYR A 694 7.82 -8.27 -0.94
N VAL A 695 7.20 -8.00 0.22
CA VAL A 695 6.62 -6.69 0.56
C VAL A 695 6.83 -6.34 2.02
N TYR A 696 7.01 -5.07 2.31
CA TYR A 696 7.14 -4.58 3.68
C TYR A 696 5.84 -4.70 4.46
N ALA A 697 5.98 -5.04 5.73
CA ALA A 697 4.94 -4.94 6.75
C ALA A 697 4.83 -3.51 7.29
N GLU A 698 3.69 -3.16 7.87
CA GLU A 698 3.52 -1.90 8.60
C GLU A 698 4.36 -1.90 9.88
N TYR A 699 4.32 -3.03 10.61
CA TYR A 699 5.15 -3.20 11.80
C TYR A 699 5.57 -4.67 11.99
N LEU A 700 6.65 -4.85 12.73
CA LEU A 700 7.02 -6.12 13.32
C LEU A 700 6.68 -6.05 14.82
N VAL A 701 6.19 -7.16 15.37
CA VAL A 701 5.93 -7.25 16.81
C VAL A 701 7.21 -6.93 17.57
N GLY A 702 7.11 -6.07 18.57
CA GLY A 702 8.24 -5.51 19.31
C GLY A 702 8.81 -6.43 20.38
N PRO A 703 9.96 -6.04 20.99
CA PRO A 703 10.69 -6.88 21.94
C PRO A 703 9.93 -7.15 23.25
N GLU A 704 8.98 -6.32 23.61
CA GLU A 704 8.19 -6.49 24.85
C GLU A 704 7.02 -7.48 24.68
N ASN A 705 6.92 -8.12 23.50
CA ASN A 705 6.12 -9.31 23.27
C ASN A 705 7.01 -10.49 22.86
N PRO A 706 7.67 -11.17 23.78
CA PRO A 706 8.74 -12.12 23.48
C PRO A 706 8.26 -13.34 22.68
N TYR A 707 7.00 -13.73 22.80
CA TYR A 707 6.41 -14.88 22.09
C TYR A 707 6.24 -14.64 20.59
N ARG A 708 6.11 -13.37 20.17
CA ARG A 708 5.86 -12.97 18.80
C ARG A 708 6.90 -12.00 18.24
N TYR A 709 7.97 -11.73 18.97
CA TYR A 709 8.98 -10.73 18.57
C TYR A 709 9.56 -11.01 17.18
N GLY A 710 9.32 -10.09 16.26
CA GLY A 710 9.71 -10.18 14.85
C GLY A 710 8.61 -10.72 13.91
N GLU A 711 7.38 -10.96 14.40
CA GLU A 711 6.23 -11.31 13.55
C GLU A 711 5.77 -10.08 12.75
N GLY A 712 5.73 -10.18 11.42
CA GLY A 712 5.28 -9.11 10.52
C GLY A 712 3.74 -9.02 10.46
N GLN A 713 3.22 -7.77 10.47
CA GLN A 713 1.78 -7.52 10.48
C GLN A 713 1.40 -6.41 9.49
N PHE A 714 0.21 -6.51 8.89
CA PHE A 714 -0.40 -5.51 8.00
C PHE A 714 0.51 -5.17 6.81
N THR A 715 0.67 -6.15 5.94
CA THR A 715 1.54 -6.04 4.76
C THR A 715 0.92 -5.21 3.64
N TRP A 716 1.69 -4.89 2.62
CA TRP A 716 1.35 -4.18 1.41
C TRP A 716 1.05 -2.70 1.62
N ILE A 717 -0.10 -2.37 2.19
CA ILE A 717 -0.64 -1.02 2.22
C ILE A 717 -0.08 -0.24 3.43
N THR A 718 1.15 0.26 3.30
CA THR A 718 1.88 0.97 4.35
C THR A 718 2.83 2.03 3.78
N GLY A 719 2.96 3.16 4.47
CA GLY A 719 3.95 4.21 4.15
C GLY A 719 5.41 3.75 4.29
N THR A 720 5.65 2.58 4.89
CA THR A 720 6.96 1.96 4.97
C THR A 720 7.63 1.83 3.61
N SER A 721 6.90 1.37 2.59
CA SER A 721 7.48 1.13 1.26
C SER A 721 8.00 2.40 0.60
N GLY A 722 7.26 3.50 0.69
CA GLY A 722 7.67 4.79 0.15
C GLY A 722 8.96 5.31 0.80
N TRP A 723 9.01 5.27 2.12
CA TRP A 723 10.20 5.70 2.87
C TRP A 723 11.37 4.74 2.69
N ALA A 724 11.14 3.43 2.57
CA ALA A 724 12.18 2.45 2.27
C ALA A 724 12.81 2.72 0.89
N PHE A 725 11.99 3.02 -0.12
CA PHE A 725 12.46 3.33 -1.46
C PHE A 725 13.31 4.62 -1.48
N MET A 726 12.82 5.70 -0.86
CA MET A 726 13.58 6.95 -0.75
C MET A 726 14.86 6.77 0.09
N ALA A 727 14.78 6.08 1.23
CA ALA A 727 15.95 5.81 2.07
C ALA A 727 17.04 5.05 1.30
N ALA A 728 16.66 4.04 0.52
CA ALA A 728 17.60 3.25 -0.26
C ALA A 728 18.24 4.05 -1.40
N THR A 729 17.42 4.72 -2.24
CA THR A 729 17.90 5.35 -3.47
C THR A 729 18.49 6.74 -3.27
N GLU A 730 17.84 7.55 -2.42
CA GLU A 730 18.19 8.95 -2.26
C GLU A 730 19.13 9.20 -1.06
N TRP A 731 19.14 8.32 -0.07
CA TRP A 731 19.92 8.57 1.15
C TRP A 731 21.08 7.59 1.32
N ILE A 732 20.87 6.28 1.22
CA ILE A 732 21.98 5.31 1.27
C ILE A 732 22.84 5.44 0.01
N LEU A 733 22.24 5.28 -1.17
CA LEU A 733 22.95 5.44 -2.45
C LEU A 733 23.17 6.91 -2.83
N GLY A 734 22.46 7.83 -2.23
CA GLY A 734 22.69 9.26 -2.26
C GLY A 734 22.49 9.93 -3.61
N VAL A 735 21.66 9.38 -4.52
CA VAL A 735 21.35 10.00 -5.82
C VAL A 735 20.00 10.71 -5.71
N ARG A 736 20.03 11.95 -5.25
CA ARG A 736 18.84 12.74 -4.91
C ARG A 736 18.48 13.77 -5.98
N ARG A 737 17.17 13.94 -6.20
CA ARG A 737 16.62 15.05 -6.95
C ARG A 737 16.90 16.40 -6.26
N ASP A 738 17.19 17.41 -7.07
CA ASP A 738 17.41 18.79 -6.64
C ASP A 738 16.78 19.74 -7.68
N PHE A 739 16.47 20.97 -7.33
CA PHE A 739 15.94 21.96 -8.28
C PHE A 739 16.87 22.18 -9.47
N ALA A 740 18.15 22.17 -9.21
CA ALA A 740 19.19 22.41 -10.21
C ALA A 740 19.78 21.13 -10.85
N GLY A 741 19.33 19.94 -10.45
CA GLY A 741 19.85 18.68 -11.03
C GLY A 741 19.77 17.47 -10.12
N LEU A 742 20.77 16.60 -10.19
CA LEU A 742 20.94 15.47 -9.28
C LEU A 742 22.06 15.75 -8.28
N ARG A 743 21.76 15.73 -7.01
CA ARG A 743 22.74 15.82 -5.93
C ARG A 743 23.26 14.43 -5.58
N ILE A 744 24.57 14.28 -5.64
CA ILE A 744 25.26 13.02 -5.33
C ILE A 744 25.90 13.13 -3.95
N ASP A 745 25.34 12.45 -2.96
CA ASP A 745 25.80 12.49 -1.55
C ASP A 745 25.54 11.12 -0.88
N PRO A 746 26.27 10.07 -1.30
CA PRO A 746 26.07 8.72 -0.80
C PRO A 746 26.44 8.61 0.69
N CYS A 747 25.68 7.75 1.42
CA CYS A 747 25.99 7.36 2.79
C CYS A 747 26.00 5.84 2.85
N LEU A 748 27.15 5.23 2.46
CA LEU A 748 27.29 3.80 2.26
C LEU A 748 27.77 3.09 3.53
N PRO A 749 27.42 1.81 3.69
CA PRO A 749 28.13 0.97 4.67
C PRO A 749 29.62 0.87 4.30
N SER A 750 30.50 0.95 5.30
CA SER A 750 31.96 0.97 5.10
C SER A 750 32.51 -0.26 4.34
N ALA A 751 31.78 -1.38 4.41
CA ALA A 751 32.13 -2.60 3.68
C ALA A 751 31.90 -2.52 2.17
N TRP A 752 31.06 -1.59 1.67
CA TRP A 752 30.78 -1.47 0.26
C TRP A 752 31.87 -0.68 -0.46
N LYS A 753 32.57 -1.34 -1.37
CA LYS A 753 33.66 -0.73 -2.15
C LYS A 753 33.19 -0.16 -3.47
N LYS A 754 32.07 -0.65 -3.97
CA LYS A 754 31.50 -0.21 -5.26
C LYS A 754 29.99 -0.49 -5.30
N CYS A 755 29.22 0.43 -5.85
CA CYS A 755 27.82 0.25 -6.23
C CYS A 755 27.47 1.14 -7.41
N SER A 756 26.29 0.97 -8.00
CA SER A 756 25.81 1.85 -9.08
C SER A 756 24.33 2.09 -9.03
N VAL A 757 23.90 3.21 -9.60
CA VAL A 757 22.51 3.62 -9.74
C VAL A 757 22.29 4.11 -11.17
N ARG A 758 21.40 3.45 -11.91
CA ARG A 758 20.87 3.96 -13.17
C ARG A 758 19.65 4.82 -12.85
N ARG A 759 19.70 6.10 -13.18
CA ARG A 759 18.73 7.12 -12.78
C ARG A 759 18.19 7.89 -13.98
N PRO A 760 16.99 7.54 -14.50
CA PRO A 760 16.27 8.43 -15.43
C PRO A 760 15.92 9.74 -14.72
N PHE A 761 16.21 10.87 -15.36
CA PHE A 761 15.93 12.18 -14.75
C PHE A 761 15.77 13.26 -15.84
N ARG A 762 14.63 13.93 -15.89
CA ARG A 762 14.31 15.04 -16.82
C ARG A 762 14.63 14.77 -18.28
N GLY A 763 14.35 13.54 -18.76
CA GLY A 763 14.54 13.13 -20.14
C GLY A 763 15.88 12.45 -20.42
N ASP A 764 16.87 12.62 -19.57
CA ASP A 764 18.19 11.96 -19.67
C ASP A 764 18.21 10.70 -18.79
N VAL A 765 19.26 9.88 -18.95
CA VAL A 765 19.56 8.75 -18.08
C VAL A 765 20.98 8.91 -17.53
N TYR A 766 21.13 8.88 -16.22
CA TYR A 766 22.43 8.96 -15.55
C TYR A 766 22.81 7.59 -15.01
N ASP A 767 23.93 7.03 -15.50
CA ASP A 767 24.52 5.78 -15.00
C ASP A 767 25.62 6.16 -13.99
N VAL A 768 25.22 6.19 -12.71
CA VAL A 768 26.06 6.67 -11.61
C VAL A 768 26.81 5.50 -11.00
N GLU A 769 28.12 5.46 -11.18
CA GLU A 769 29.05 4.51 -10.57
C GLU A 769 29.72 5.14 -9.34
N ILE A 770 29.56 4.52 -8.18
CA ILE A 770 30.10 5.00 -6.89
C ILE A 770 31.21 4.08 -6.44
N GLU A 771 32.42 4.62 -6.31
CA GLU A 771 33.62 3.94 -5.82
C GLU A 771 33.96 4.42 -4.41
N ASN A 772 34.17 3.49 -3.48
CA ASN A 772 34.51 3.76 -2.07
C ASN A 772 35.79 3.02 -1.67
N PRO A 773 36.94 3.39 -2.21
CA PRO A 773 38.21 2.66 -1.98
C PRO A 773 38.60 2.62 -0.50
N ASN A 774 38.36 3.70 0.22
CA ASN A 774 38.77 3.87 1.62
C ASN A 774 37.73 3.35 2.63
N GLY A 775 36.53 2.93 2.19
CA GLY A 775 35.48 2.46 3.08
C GLY A 775 34.92 3.54 4.00
N VAL A 776 34.87 4.80 3.53
CA VAL A 776 34.23 5.89 4.26
C VAL A 776 32.70 5.74 4.18
N GLU A 777 32.02 6.14 5.24
CA GLU A 777 30.55 6.04 5.26
C GLU A 777 29.89 7.22 4.54
N LYS A 778 30.54 8.39 4.51
CA LYS A 778 30.03 9.60 3.85
C LYS A 778 31.18 10.47 3.36
N GLY A 779 30.89 11.33 2.37
CA GLY A 779 31.84 12.24 1.75
C GLY A 779 32.12 11.88 0.30
N VAL A 780 32.08 12.87 -0.55
CA VAL A 780 32.41 12.76 -1.99
C VAL A 780 33.69 13.58 -2.24
N LYS A 781 34.70 12.92 -2.77
CA LYS A 781 36.00 13.53 -3.10
C LYS A 781 36.00 14.07 -4.53
N GLU A 782 35.47 13.32 -5.49
CA GLU A 782 35.49 13.69 -6.91
C GLU A 782 34.25 13.16 -7.63
N ILE A 783 33.75 13.96 -8.59
CA ILE A 783 32.70 13.54 -9.53
C ILE A 783 33.16 13.87 -10.95
N TYR A 784 32.93 12.91 -11.83
CA TYR A 784 33.17 13.06 -13.28
C TYR A 784 31.87 12.78 -14.04
N VAL A 785 31.50 13.64 -14.97
CA VAL A 785 30.37 13.45 -15.90
C VAL A 785 30.94 13.30 -17.29
N ASP A 786 30.73 12.17 -17.94
CA ASP A 786 31.29 11.82 -19.27
C ASP A 786 32.80 12.06 -19.35
N GLY A 787 33.51 11.72 -18.28
CA GLY A 787 34.96 11.89 -18.17
C GLY A 787 35.45 13.29 -17.78
N THR A 788 34.56 14.28 -17.71
CA THR A 788 34.88 15.65 -17.29
C THR A 788 34.63 15.82 -15.79
N ARG A 789 35.63 16.24 -15.03
CA ARG A 789 35.50 16.53 -13.59
C ARG A 789 34.61 17.75 -13.38
N ILE A 790 33.67 17.64 -12.40
CA ILE A 790 32.84 18.77 -11.96
C ILE A 790 33.23 19.20 -10.55
N GLU A 791 32.91 20.44 -10.20
CA GLU A 791 33.04 20.94 -8.83
C GLU A 791 31.77 20.70 -8.01
N GLY A 792 31.97 20.33 -6.76
CA GLY A 792 30.87 20.03 -5.82
C GLY A 792 30.18 18.70 -6.12
N THR A 793 28.93 18.57 -5.65
CA THR A 793 28.16 17.31 -5.68
C THR A 793 26.88 17.39 -6.52
N LEU A 794 26.70 18.46 -7.29
CA LEU A 794 25.49 18.69 -8.09
C LEU A 794 25.78 18.44 -9.59
N VAL A 795 25.16 17.40 -10.12
CA VAL A 795 25.17 17.09 -11.56
C VAL A 795 24.02 17.84 -12.22
N LYS A 796 24.32 18.86 -13.03
CA LYS A 796 23.31 19.61 -13.78
C LYS A 796 22.72 18.74 -14.89
N PRO A 797 21.40 18.80 -15.18
CA PRO A 797 20.80 18.03 -16.27
C PRO A 797 21.32 18.54 -17.60
N LEU A 798 21.64 17.61 -18.50
CA LEU A 798 22.18 17.93 -19.84
C LEU A 798 21.06 18.15 -20.86
N LEU A 799 19.88 17.55 -20.64
CA LEU A 799 18.66 17.73 -21.43
C LEU A 799 18.82 17.41 -22.94
N ASP A 800 19.63 16.41 -23.26
CA ASP A 800 19.91 15.99 -24.63
C ASP A 800 19.31 14.63 -25.02
N GLY A 801 18.57 14.03 -24.05
CA GLY A 801 17.85 12.76 -24.24
C GLY A 801 18.77 11.53 -24.27
N LYS A 802 20.02 11.65 -23.79
CA LYS A 802 21.01 10.58 -23.86
C LYS A 802 21.29 9.94 -22.51
N GLU A 803 22.13 8.92 -22.54
CA GLU A 803 22.72 8.28 -21.39
C GLU A 803 24.08 8.86 -21.07
N HIS A 804 24.26 9.28 -19.79
CA HIS A 804 25.48 9.92 -19.28
C HIS A 804 26.12 9.07 -18.21
N LYS A 805 27.45 8.93 -18.26
CA LYS A 805 28.20 8.22 -17.23
C LYS A 805 28.66 9.19 -16.16
N VAL A 806 28.27 8.89 -14.92
CA VAL A 806 28.69 9.65 -13.74
C VAL A 806 29.56 8.76 -12.86
N ARG A 807 30.83 9.11 -12.73
CA ARG A 807 31.76 8.42 -11.86
C ARG A 807 31.96 9.23 -10.58
N VAL A 808 31.73 8.61 -9.44
CA VAL A 808 31.81 9.23 -8.10
C VAL A 808 32.87 8.51 -7.28
N VAL A 809 33.79 9.25 -6.72
CA VAL A 809 34.81 8.71 -5.79
C VAL A 809 34.55 9.27 -4.40
N MET A 810 34.29 8.39 -3.44
CA MET A 810 34.14 8.74 -2.03
C MET A 810 35.52 8.85 -1.35
N GLY A 811 35.62 9.79 -0.34
CA GLY A 811 36.87 10.00 0.40
C GLY A 811 36.84 11.19 1.35
#